data_f87ee041e12a88589243c7759440628e
#
_entry.id   f87ee041e12a88589243c7759440628e
#
_cell.length_a   1.000
_cell.length_b   1.000
_cell.length_c   1.000
_cell.angle_alpha   90.00
_cell.angle_beta   90.00
_cell.angle_gamma   90.00
#
_symmetry.space_group_name_H-M   'P 1'
#
loop_
_entity.id
_entity.type
_entity.pdbx_description
1 polymer ?
#
loop_
_entity_poly.entity_id
_entity_poly.type
_entity_poly.pdbx_seq_one_letter_code
_entity_poly.pdbx_strand_id
1 'polypeptide(L)'
;MDFLDDTKDFKLIISNNKKYVVDYISSKKKLIKYKVMSLTEFRKRYYFDYDNKAVFFLMKKYNMKFANARMFIDNMIYLEDGRLYKHKKLMLLKNFKDELVTGGLLIYDKYFKEYLKDKKIYILENNVSKFDKNMFEEVSKYTSIEYVSLLNPIYEHNTLHFNTINDEVDFVCYKISELIHNGISFEKIKLTNVSSEYVNPLKRFGLLYNLKFDFDNKTPLYSTEVCKKFLKGLSDTRQKTLESISEYKDTVPYNLIVNLLNEYSYIDNVIGIKELILEEVKSIYLPKEKLTNVIECVDYRNYQFTDEHVFMVNFNNGSIPIIKKDESYITDNIKDEVCMDLVVEENVREKENVINIIKSIKNLTITYKDRSYFDSFYPSNLIDVFPVIEESKNILKSYSRDYDKINLCSKMDNLIKYGTKDKELDILRSNYEIPYKGYNHKFSGISKNDLKEYLDGKLKLSYSAMDNYNKCAFRYYVSNILRLDIYEETFQAFVGLIFHDVLQKGLLEEIDVPKTIREFIKNSGRELTKKEVFFVEKLTSDLERVLSVIKDTLKYTDLDKFMFEHRIEVLKERDLSVTFSGIVDKIMYKEYSDKVLMVVIDYKTYKTEIDLKYLKHGLNMQLPIYLYLAKNMNIENVVFGGFYLQQVLSSSLDKNEATLKLEGYSNSDQSILELVDNSYMSSKYIKGLRVKSDGDFYSNSRVLSNDQIEELVTATDEVINNVIDDISSAKFDINPKYTTKNVACEFCKFKDICYMDESDVKYIHPIEFLGGEENA
;
A
#
# COMPACT_ATOMS: atom_id res chain seq x y z
N MET A 1 -24.35 12.56 -36.99
CA MET A 1 -23.33 11.99 -37.91
C MET A 1 -23.90 12.01 -39.36
N ASP A 2 -24.02 13.19 -39.93
CA ASP A 2 -24.64 13.37 -41.28
C ASP A 2 -23.80 12.75 -42.40
N PHE A 3 -22.48 12.58 -42.18
CA PHE A 3 -21.60 11.89 -43.14
C PHE A 3 -21.99 10.42 -43.40
N LEU A 4 -22.80 9.80 -42.53
CA LEU A 4 -23.33 8.44 -42.72
C LEU A 4 -24.56 8.38 -43.61
N ASP A 5 -25.14 9.51 -44.02
CA ASP A 5 -26.31 9.51 -44.90
C ASP A 5 -25.95 9.25 -46.37
N ASP A 6 -24.71 9.50 -46.74
CA ASP A 6 -24.16 9.02 -48.00
C ASP A 6 -23.84 7.52 -47.92
N THR A 7 -24.56 6.69 -48.66
CA THR A 7 -24.41 5.24 -48.68
C THR A 7 -23.50 4.71 -49.77
N LYS A 8 -23.06 5.55 -50.70
CA LYS A 8 -22.31 5.12 -51.90
C LYS A 8 -20.82 4.92 -51.63
N ASP A 9 -20.19 5.86 -50.91
CA ASP A 9 -18.77 5.85 -50.70
C ASP A 9 -18.36 5.00 -49.50
N PHE A 10 -17.22 4.33 -49.61
CA PHE A 10 -16.62 3.59 -48.50
C PHE A 10 -16.01 4.58 -47.48
N LYS A 11 -16.34 4.38 -46.21
CA LYS A 11 -15.94 5.22 -45.13
C LYS A 11 -14.96 4.51 -44.22
N LEU A 12 -13.77 5.07 -44.00
CA LEU A 12 -12.84 4.63 -42.97
C LEU A 12 -13.04 5.52 -41.74
N ILE A 13 -13.50 4.93 -40.65
CA ILE A 13 -13.84 5.63 -39.43
C ILE A 13 -12.77 5.31 -38.38
N ILE A 14 -12.12 6.35 -37.83
CA ILE A 14 -11.15 6.21 -36.77
C ILE A 14 -11.86 6.54 -35.45
N SER A 15 -11.97 5.54 -34.57
CA SER A 15 -12.56 5.69 -33.24
C SER A 15 -12.07 4.61 -32.28
N ASN A 16 -11.72 4.99 -31.07
CA ASN A 16 -11.40 4.04 -30.01
C ASN A 16 -12.66 3.33 -29.47
N ASN A 17 -13.84 3.93 -29.65
CA ASN A 17 -15.11 3.30 -29.30
C ASN A 17 -15.77 2.62 -30.50
N LYS A 18 -15.16 1.54 -30.99
CA LYS A 18 -15.64 0.79 -32.16
C LYS A 18 -17.05 0.28 -31.99
N LYS A 19 -17.39 -0.26 -30.82
CA LYS A 19 -18.70 -0.84 -30.54
C LYS A 19 -19.81 0.19 -30.75
N TYR A 20 -19.65 1.38 -30.16
CA TYR A 20 -20.61 2.47 -30.32
C TYR A 20 -20.84 2.84 -31.79
N VAL A 21 -19.73 3.01 -32.53
CA VAL A 21 -19.82 3.35 -33.95
C VAL A 21 -20.60 2.29 -34.74
N VAL A 22 -20.32 1.00 -34.49
CA VAL A 22 -21.01 -0.12 -35.14
C VAL A 22 -22.49 -0.17 -34.75
N ASP A 23 -22.80 -0.04 -33.47
CA ASP A 23 -24.17 -0.05 -32.94
C ASP A 23 -24.98 1.14 -33.49
N TYR A 24 -24.36 2.34 -33.56
CA TYR A 24 -24.98 3.53 -34.15
C TYR A 24 -25.26 3.37 -35.63
N ILE A 25 -24.30 2.85 -36.41
CA ILE A 25 -24.51 2.58 -37.85
C ILE A 25 -25.62 1.55 -38.05
N SER A 26 -25.62 0.49 -37.24
CA SER A 26 -26.64 -0.56 -37.29
C SER A 26 -28.06 -0.02 -37.01
N SER A 27 -28.18 0.94 -36.09
CA SER A 27 -29.46 1.59 -35.75
C SER A 27 -30.04 2.38 -36.89
N LYS A 28 -29.24 2.86 -37.84
CA LYS A 28 -29.70 3.63 -39.01
C LYS A 28 -30.47 2.78 -40.04
N LYS A 29 -30.39 1.45 -39.94
CA LYS A 29 -31.05 0.49 -40.86
C LYS A 29 -30.75 0.76 -42.35
N LYS A 30 -29.58 1.34 -42.65
CA LYS A 30 -29.10 1.64 -44.02
C LYS A 30 -27.88 0.76 -44.30
N LEU A 31 -27.71 0.31 -45.56
CA LEU A 31 -26.50 -0.38 -46.00
C LEU A 31 -25.39 0.64 -46.26
N ILE A 32 -24.44 0.73 -45.35
CA ILE A 32 -23.30 1.66 -45.43
C ILE A 32 -22.03 0.84 -45.56
N LYS A 33 -21.14 1.22 -46.49
CA LYS A 33 -19.83 0.61 -46.66
C LYS A 33 -18.86 1.30 -45.73
N TYR A 34 -18.43 0.61 -44.67
CA TYR A 34 -17.52 1.19 -43.69
C TYR A 34 -16.55 0.18 -43.11
N LYS A 35 -15.47 0.72 -42.53
CA LYS A 35 -14.56 0.00 -41.63
C LYS A 35 -14.21 0.91 -40.46
N VAL A 36 -14.32 0.39 -39.25
CA VAL A 36 -13.90 1.11 -38.03
C VAL A 36 -12.54 0.60 -37.60
N MET A 37 -11.62 1.50 -37.33
CA MET A 37 -10.29 1.21 -36.79
C MET A 37 -10.06 2.06 -35.54
N SER A 38 -9.35 1.52 -34.56
CA SER A 38 -8.82 2.36 -33.48
C SER A 38 -7.60 3.16 -33.95
N LEU A 39 -7.29 4.24 -33.26
CA LEU A 39 -6.10 5.03 -33.54
C LEU A 39 -4.82 4.18 -33.43
N THR A 40 -4.76 3.28 -32.45
CA THR A 40 -3.66 2.34 -32.28
C THR A 40 -3.50 1.39 -33.47
N GLU A 41 -4.62 0.82 -33.98
CA GLU A 41 -4.58 -0.03 -35.20
C GLU A 41 -4.14 0.74 -36.44
N PHE A 42 -4.60 2.02 -36.55
CA PHE A 42 -4.19 2.86 -37.66
C PHE A 42 -2.68 3.13 -37.62
N ARG A 43 -2.13 3.50 -36.44
CA ARG A 43 -0.68 3.73 -36.24
C ARG A 43 0.14 2.48 -36.60
N LYS A 44 -0.29 1.29 -36.13
CA LYS A 44 0.39 0.02 -36.40
C LYS A 44 0.46 -0.28 -37.88
N ARG A 45 -0.58 -0.03 -38.63
CA ARG A 45 -0.59 -0.21 -40.09
C ARG A 45 0.16 0.87 -40.84
N TYR A 46 0.16 2.10 -40.33
CA TYR A 46 0.81 3.25 -40.97
C TYR A 46 2.31 3.23 -40.79
N TYR A 47 2.79 2.95 -39.58
CA TYR A 47 4.22 2.92 -39.23
C TYR A 47 4.76 1.47 -39.32
N PHE A 48 4.49 0.68 -38.33
CA PHE A 48 4.82 -0.75 -38.25
C PHE A 48 4.03 -1.44 -37.15
N ASP A 49 3.86 -2.75 -37.27
CA ASP A 49 3.44 -3.64 -36.18
C ASP A 49 4.58 -4.60 -35.84
N TYR A 50 4.42 -5.39 -34.81
CA TYR A 50 5.39 -6.39 -34.40
C TYR A 50 4.70 -7.57 -33.71
N ASP A 51 5.35 -8.71 -33.69
CA ASP A 51 4.94 -9.90 -32.95
C ASP A 51 5.91 -10.20 -31.79
N ASN A 52 5.62 -11.24 -31.05
CA ASN A 52 6.45 -11.66 -29.92
C ASN A 52 7.88 -12.09 -30.30
N LYS A 53 8.18 -12.34 -31.59
CA LYS A 53 9.56 -12.61 -32.03
C LYS A 53 10.45 -11.40 -31.86
N ALA A 54 9.93 -10.20 -32.14
CA ALA A 54 10.66 -8.95 -31.92
C ALA A 54 10.96 -8.73 -30.44
N VAL A 55 9.97 -8.98 -29.57
CA VAL A 55 10.13 -8.86 -28.12
C VAL A 55 11.15 -9.87 -27.61
N PHE A 56 11.05 -11.13 -28.02
CA PHE A 56 11.96 -12.20 -27.63
C PHE A 56 13.40 -11.95 -28.11
N PHE A 57 13.58 -11.37 -29.29
CA PHE A 57 14.89 -10.98 -29.80
C PHE A 57 15.58 -10.00 -28.87
N LEU A 58 14.89 -8.92 -28.47
CA LEU A 58 15.45 -7.93 -27.55
C LEU A 58 15.72 -8.53 -26.17
N MET A 59 14.79 -9.34 -25.65
CA MET A 59 14.96 -10.02 -24.36
C MET A 59 16.24 -10.87 -24.36
N LYS A 60 16.43 -11.69 -25.39
CA LYS A 60 17.58 -12.63 -25.49
C LYS A 60 18.90 -11.90 -25.72
N LYS A 61 18.90 -10.92 -26.63
CA LYS A 61 20.13 -10.21 -27.00
C LYS A 61 20.67 -9.32 -25.90
N TYR A 62 19.76 -8.62 -25.20
CA TYR A 62 20.11 -7.61 -24.21
C TYR A 62 19.82 -8.03 -22.77
N ASN A 63 19.45 -9.29 -22.56
CA ASN A 63 19.10 -9.83 -21.23
C ASN A 63 18.11 -8.96 -20.48
N MET A 64 17.07 -8.48 -21.17
CA MET A 64 16.06 -7.59 -20.57
C MET A 64 14.74 -8.31 -20.31
N LYS A 65 13.96 -7.79 -19.37
CA LYS A 65 12.64 -8.32 -19.05
C LYS A 65 11.64 -8.03 -20.19
N PHE A 66 10.62 -8.89 -20.30
CA PHE A 66 9.54 -8.77 -21.29
C PHE A 66 8.91 -7.36 -21.32
N ALA A 67 8.52 -6.82 -20.16
CA ALA A 67 7.90 -5.50 -20.06
C ALA A 67 8.80 -4.38 -20.61
N ASN A 68 10.12 -4.47 -20.37
CA ASN A 68 11.07 -3.47 -20.87
C ASN A 68 11.25 -3.60 -22.40
N ALA A 69 11.38 -4.84 -22.90
CA ALA A 69 11.51 -5.07 -24.35
C ALA A 69 10.27 -4.53 -25.09
N ARG A 70 9.07 -4.84 -24.61
CA ARG A 70 7.82 -4.36 -25.18
C ARG A 70 7.72 -2.83 -25.11
N MET A 71 8.02 -2.25 -23.94
CA MET A 71 8.04 -0.78 -23.77
C MET A 71 8.98 -0.10 -24.77
N PHE A 72 10.17 -0.66 -25.01
CA PHE A 72 11.10 -0.13 -26.00
C PHE A 72 10.49 -0.17 -27.39
N ILE A 73 9.94 -1.32 -27.82
CA ILE A 73 9.35 -1.45 -29.17
C ILE A 73 8.15 -0.51 -29.34
N ASP A 74 7.27 -0.40 -28.34
CA ASP A 74 6.12 0.52 -28.37
C ASP A 74 6.57 2.00 -28.52
N ASN A 75 7.71 2.36 -27.94
CA ASN A 75 8.25 3.73 -28.08
C ASN A 75 8.99 3.96 -29.41
N MET A 76 9.39 2.92 -30.15
CA MET A 76 10.06 3.09 -31.45
C MET A 76 9.16 3.70 -32.52
N ILE A 77 7.84 3.65 -32.35
CA ILE A 77 6.88 4.26 -33.29
C ILE A 77 7.06 5.77 -33.44
N TYR A 78 7.58 6.43 -32.41
CA TYR A 78 7.85 7.86 -32.40
C TYR A 78 9.15 8.25 -33.11
N LEU A 79 9.96 7.27 -33.55
CA LEU A 79 11.23 7.53 -34.21
C LEU A 79 11.08 7.52 -35.72
N GLU A 80 11.52 8.58 -36.37
CA GLU A 80 11.59 8.73 -37.82
C GLU A 80 12.78 7.94 -38.40
N ASP A 81 12.57 7.32 -39.55
CA ASP A 81 13.63 6.61 -40.25
C ASP A 81 14.65 7.62 -40.84
N GLY A 82 15.95 7.32 -40.65
CA GLY A 82 17.03 8.17 -41.14
C GLY A 82 17.34 9.41 -40.32
N ARG A 83 16.54 9.72 -39.29
CA ARG A 83 16.80 10.87 -38.39
C ARG A 83 17.83 10.51 -37.34
N LEU A 84 18.77 11.45 -37.10
CA LEU A 84 19.73 11.38 -36.00
C LEU A 84 19.16 12.09 -34.76
N TYR A 85 19.23 11.42 -33.62
CA TYR A 85 18.78 11.95 -32.34
C TYR A 85 19.96 12.36 -31.48
N LYS A 86 19.79 13.43 -30.67
CA LYS A 86 20.83 13.94 -29.80
C LYS A 86 20.86 13.25 -28.43
N HIS A 87 19.69 12.92 -27.93
CA HIS A 87 19.57 12.35 -26.59
C HIS A 87 19.86 10.84 -26.56
N LYS A 88 20.69 10.40 -25.59
CA LYS A 88 21.14 9.00 -25.46
C LYS A 88 20.03 7.95 -25.47
N LYS A 89 18.89 8.26 -24.80
CA LYS A 89 17.74 7.34 -24.78
C LYS A 89 17.13 7.13 -26.16
N LEU A 90 16.99 8.20 -26.97
CA LEU A 90 16.47 8.10 -28.33
C LEU A 90 17.46 7.42 -29.26
N MET A 91 18.77 7.68 -29.10
CA MET A 91 19.81 6.95 -29.83
C MET A 91 19.77 5.45 -29.55
N LEU A 92 19.56 5.05 -28.27
CA LEU A 92 19.44 3.65 -27.91
C LEU A 92 18.19 3.01 -28.55
N LEU A 93 17.04 3.69 -28.47
CA LEU A 93 15.82 3.22 -29.16
C LEU A 93 16.01 3.08 -30.66
N LYS A 94 16.72 4.05 -31.29
CA LYS A 94 17.01 4.01 -32.72
C LYS A 94 17.87 2.80 -33.08
N ASN A 95 18.91 2.53 -32.29
CA ASN A 95 19.74 1.36 -32.50
C ASN A 95 18.93 0.06 -32.42
N PHE A 96 18.06 -0.08 -31.41
CA PHE A 96 17.17 -1.22 -31.30
C PHE A 96 16.22 -1.34 -32.50
N LYS A 97 15.64 -0.20 -32.95
CA LYS A 97 14.76 -0.16 -34.12
C LYS A 97 15.51 -0.64 -35.37
N ASP A 98 16.72 -0.14 -35.61
CA ASP A 98 17.54 -0.51 -36.78
C ASP A 98 17.92 -1.98 -36.79
N GLU A 99 18.20 -2.57 -35.61
CA GLU A 99 18.44 -4.01 -35.48
C GLU A 99 17.18 -4.84 -35.78
N LEU A 100 16.01 -4.43 -35.27
CA LEU A 100 14.78 -5.13 -35.56
C LEU A 100 14.39 -5.03 -37.04
N VAL A 101 14.63 -3.88 -37.68
CA VAL A 101 14.44 -3.68 -39.13
C VAL A 101 15.37 -4.60 -39.91
N THR A 102 16.66 -4.64 -39.57
CA THR A 102 17.67 -5.48 -40.23
C THR A 102 17.34 -6.95 -40.05
N GLY A 103 16.83 -7.34 -38.89
CA GLY A 103 16.39 -8.71 -38.60
C GLY A 103 15.04 -9.10 -39.23
N GLY A 104 14.34 -8.16 -39.90
CA GLY A 104 13.01 -8.41 -40.49
C GLY A 104 11.93 -8.71 -39.45
N LEU A 105 12.12 -8.21 -38.23
CA LEU A 105 11.23 -8.48 -37.08
C LEU A 105 10.11 -7.43 -36.89
N LEU A 106 10.16 -6.31 -37.63
CA LEU A 106 9.07 -5.35 -37.71
C LEU A 106 8.20 -5.61 -38.93
N ILE A 107 6.89 -5.51 -38.77
CA ILE A 107 5.89 -5.84 -39.79
C ILE A 107 5.40 -4.53 -40.41
N TYR A 108 5.71 -4.31 -41.66
CA TYR A 108 5.30 -3.13 -42.43
C TYR A 108 4.13 -3.47 -43.37
N ASP A 109 3.01 -2.76 -43.27
CA ASP A 109 1.91 -2.85 -44.22
C ASP A 109 2.21 -2.02 -45.47
N LYS A 110 2.96 -2.61 -46.42
CA LYS A 110 3.42 -1.92 -47.64
C LYS A 110 2.30 -1.35 -48.51
N TYR A 111 1.10 -1.92 -48.41
CA TYR A 111 -0.05 -1.55 -49.25
C TYR A 111 -1.01 -0.61 -48.51
N PHE A 112 -0.78 -0.28 -47.25
CA PHE A 112 -1.73 0.53 -46.50
C PHE A 112 -1.89 1.95 -47.05
N LYS A 113 -0.80 2.60 -47.46
CA LYS A 113 -0.86 3.93 -48.10
C LYS A 113 -1.66 3.91 -49.41
N GLU A 114 -1.50 2.87 -50.25
CA GLU A 114 -2.33 2.68 -51.44
C GLU A 114 -3.79 2.42 -51.09
N TYR A 115 -4.04 1.60 -50.08
CA TYR A 115 -5.40 1.36 -49.55
C TYR A 115 -6.09 2.63 -49.11
N LEU A 116 -5.38 3.62 -48.59
CA LEU A 116 -5.95 4.88 -48.11
C LEU A 116 -6.34 5.84 -49.26
N LYS A 117 -5.70 5.80 -50.43
CA LYS A 117 -5.87 6.78 -51.49
C LYS A 117 -7.32 6.98 -51.94
N ASP A 118 -8.09 5.90 -51.98
CA ASP A 118 -9.50 5.92 -52.44
C ASP A 118 -10.52 5.96 -51.29
N LYS A 119 -10.11 6.32 -50.07
CA LYS A 119 -10.96 6.28 -48.89
C LYS A 119 -11.16 7.68 -48.31
N LYS A 120 -12.38 7.99 -47.89
CA LYS A 120 -12.64 9.11 -47.01
C LYS A 120 -12.42 8.67 -45.57
N ILE A 121 -11.58 9.39 -44.85
CA ILE A 121 -11.25 9.11 -43.43
C ILE A 121 -12.04 10.06 -42.56
N TYR A 122 -12.79 9.52 -41.63
CA TYR A 122 -13.52 10.26 -40.60
C TYR A 122 -12.92 9.98 -39.23
N ILE A 123 -12.43 11.04 -38.59
CA ILE A 123 -11.79 10.94 -37.26
C ILE A 123 -12.82 11.40 -36.23
N LEU A 124 -13.28 10.46 -35.38
CA LEU A 124 -14.25 10.74 -34.33
C LEU A 124 -13.60 11.07 -32.99
N GLU A 125 -12.28 11.13 -32.93
CA GLU A 125 -11.53 11.51 -31.74
C GLU A 125 -11.45 13.03 -31.61
N ASN A 126 -12.06 13.58 -30.59
CA ASN A 126 -12.11 15.05 -30.39
C ASN A 126 -10.76 15.66 -30.08
N ASN A 127 -9.81 14.86 -29.59
CA ASN A 127 -8.54 15.37 -29.05
C ASN A 127 -7.35 14.48 -29.43
N VAL A 128 -6.81 14.73 -30.62
CA VAL A 128 -5.69 13.96 -31.20
C VAL A 128 -4.36 14.53 -30.74
N SER A 129 -3.37 13.68 -30.45
CA SER A 129 -2.02 14.09 -30.03
C SER A 129 -1.28 14.87 -31.14
N LYS A 130 -0.25 15.66 -30.80
CA LYS A 130 0.63 16.31 -31.77
C LYS A 130 1.21 15.29 -32.76
N PHE A 131 1.68 14.16 -32.26
CA PHE A 131 2.21 13.09 -33.09
C PHE A 131 1.18 12.57 -34.10
N ASP A 132 -0.07 12.36 -33.67
CA ASP A 132 -1.11 11.88 -34.59
C ASP A 132 -1.56 12.94 -35.56
N LYS A 133 -1.61 14.20 -35.13
CA LYS A 133 -1.91 15.32 -36.05
C LYS A 133 -0.90 15.34 -37.19
N ASN A 134 0.40 15.27 -36.89
CA ASN A 134 1.43 15.21 -37.93
C ASN A 134 1.25 14.00 -38.84
N MET A 135 0.93 12.84 -38.30
CA MET A 135 0.62 11.63 -39.09
C MET A 135 -0.57 11.87 -40.02
N PHE A 136 -1.66 12.46 -39.54
CA PHE A 136 -2.84 12.73 -40.35
C PHE A 136 -2.60 13.86 -41.38
N GLU A 137 -1.77 14.82 -41.07
CA GLU A 137 -1.34 15.84 -42.05
C GLU A 137 -0.58 15.20 -43.23
N GLU A 138 0.30 14.23 -42.96
CA GLU A 138 0.96 13.46 -44.03
C GLU A 138 -0.03 12.63 -44.83
N VAL A 139 -0.99 12.00 -44.16
CA VAL A 139 -2.05 11.20 -44.80
C VAL A 139 -2.97 12.10 -45.65
N SER A 140 -3.25 13.32 -45.22
CA SER A 140 -4.12 14.27 -45.93
C SER A 140 -3.56 14.72 -47.31
N LYS A 141 -2.27 14.51 -47.54
CA LYS A 141 -1.64 14.81 -48.86
C LYS A 141 -2.15 13.92 -49.98
N TYR A 142 -2.74 12.75 -49.69
CA TYR A 142 -3.16 11.80 -50.67
C TYR A 142 -4.58 11.20 -50.42
N THR A 143 -5.27 11.63 -49.36
CA THR A 143 -6.66 11.24 -49.09
C THR A 143 -7.39 12.34 -48.34
N SER A 144 -8.72 12.35 -48.40
CA SER A 144 -9.51 13.34 -47.63
C SER A 144 -9.73 12.88 -46.19
N ILE A 145 -9.45 13.80 -45.27
CA ILE A 145 -9.68 13.57 -43.83
C ILE A 145 -10.66 14.59 -43.31
N GLU A 146 -11.66 14.11 -42.59
CA GLU A 146 -12.66 14.93 -41.94
C GLU A 146 -12.70 14.62 -40.45
N TYR A 147 -12.51 15.66 -39.64
CA TYR A 147 -12.69 15.55 -38.17
C TYR A 147 -14.15 15.77 -37.86
N VAL A 148 -14.80 14.74 -37.36
CA VAL A 148 -16.20 14.76 -37.02
C VAL A 148 -16.34 14.85 -35.51
N SER A 149 -16.80 15.99 -35.03
CA SER A 149 -17.23 16.10 -33.65
C SER A 149 -18.57 15.36 -33.50
N LEU A 150 -18.61 14.45 -32.52
CA LEU A 150 -19.88 13.95 -32.02
C LEU A 150 -20.53 15.12 -31.28
N LEU A 151 -21.40 15.86 -31.94
CA LEU A 151 -22.24 16.88 -31.31
C LEU A 151 -23.21 16.17 -30.37
N ASN A 152 -22.73 15.87 -29.17
CA ASN A 152 -23.59 15.40 -28.11
C ASN A 152 -24.30 16.61 -27.49
N PRO A 153 -25.60 16.52 -27.16
CA PRO A 153 -26.25 17.53 -26.36
C PRO A 153 -25.43 17.78 -25.11
N ILE A 154 -25.33 19.03 -24.70
CA ILE A 154 -24.62 19.41 -23.47
C ILE A 154 -25.65 19.51 -22.36
N TYR A 155 -25.42 18.76 -21.29
CA TYR A 155 -26.24 18.78 -20.09
C TYR A 155 -25.43 19.36 -18.92
N GLU A 156 -26.13 20.07 -18.04
CA GLU A 156 -25.54 20.55 -16.78
C GLU A 156 -25.78 19.52 -15.69
N HIS A 157 -24.75 19.30 -14.85
CA HIS A 157 -24.80 18.33 -13.77
C HIS A 157 -24.26 18.96 -12.49
N ASN A 158 -24.75 18.46 -11.38
CA ASN A 158 -24.30 18.79 -10.05
C ASN A 158 -23.68 17.55 -9.39
N THR A 159 -22.88 17.79 -8.36
CA THR A 159 -22.20 16.76 -7.60
C THR A 159 -22.80 16.67 -6.20
N LEU A 160 -22.97 15.46 -5.68
CA LEU A 160 -23.46 15.18 -4.34
C LEU A 160 -22.30 14.78 -3.43
N HIS A 161 -22.29 15.32 -2.23
CA HIS A 161 -21.27 15.10 -1.22
C HIS A 161 -21.72 14.09 -0.16
N PHE A 162 -20.80 13.19 0.25
CA PHE A 162 -21.01 12.23 1.32
C PHE A 162 -19.80 12.16 2.25
N ASN A 163 -20.07 12.00 3.55
CA ASN A 163 -18.99 11.91 4.53
C ASN A 163 -18.17 10.62 4.41
N THR A 164 -18.84 9.51 4.10
CA THR A 164 -18.18 8.20 3.97
C THR A 164 -18.56 7.46 2.70
N ILE A 165 -17.71 6.50 2.30
CA ILE A 165 -18.01 5.60 1.18
C ILE A 165 -19.32 4.81 1.39
N ASN A 166 -19.64 4.49 2.65
CA ASN A 166 -20.87 3.77 2.96
C ASN A 166 -22.11 4.64 2.74
N ASP A 167 -22.06 5.92 3.15
CA ASP A 167 -23.15 6.86 2.93
C ASP A 167 -23.37 7.10 1.43
N GLU A 168 -22.28 7.25 0.68
CA GLU A 168 -22.32 7.39 -0.79
C GLU A 168 -22.97 6.18 -1.47
N VAL A 169 -22.50 4.97 -1.14
CA VAL A 169 -23.00 3.73 -1.74
C VAL A 169 -24.44 3.45 -1.33
N ASP A 170 -24.79 3.73 -0.08
CA ASP A 170 -26.15 3.61 0.42
C ASP A 170 -27.11 4.53 -0.34
N PHE A 171 -26.73 5.80 -0.53
CA PHE A 171 -27.53 6.73 -1.33
C PHE A 171 -27.69 6.26 -2.78
N VAL A 172 -26.62 5.79 -3.41
CA VAL A 172 -26.64 5.27 -4.77
C VAL A 172 -27.58 4.07 -4.89
N CYS A 173 -27.48 3.10 -3.95
CA CYS A 173 -28.37 1.93 -3.94
C CYS A 173 -29.85 2.33 -3.72
N TYR A 174 -30.10 3.30 -2.85
CA TYR A 174 -31.43 3.87 -2.63
C TYR A 174 -32.00 4.47 -3.93
N LYS A 175 -31.22 5.32 -4.62
CA LYS A 175 -31.66 5.95 -5.89
C LYS A 175 -31.86 4.95 -7.01
N ILE A 176 -31.02 3.95 -7.10
CA ILE A 176 -31.18 2.84 -8.06
C ILE A 176 -32.50 2.10 -7.78
N SER A 177 -32.77 1.79 -6.51
CA SER A 177 -34.02 1.12 -6.11
C SER A 177 -35.24 1.99 -6.38
N GLU A 178 -35.14 3.30 -6.19
CA GLU A 178 -36.20 4.26 -6.58
C GLU A 178 -36.49 4.21 -8.09
N LEU A 179 -35.47 4.19 -8.94
CA LEU A 179 -35.61 4.07 -10.39
C LEU A 179 -36.27 2.75 -10.80
N ILE A 180 -35.84 1.63 -10.22
CA ILE A 180 -36.43 0.31 -10.50
C ILE A 180 -37.88 0.27 -10.07
N HIS A 181 -38.20 0.81 -8.90
CA HIS A 181 -39.60 0.91 -8.43
C HIS A 181 -40.48 1.75 -9.37
N ASN A 182 -39.90 2.79 -9.98
CA ASN A 182 -40.56 3.61 -10.97
C ASN A 182 -40.62 2.96 -12.39
N GLY A 183 -40.22 1.68 -12.53
CA GLY A 183 -40.33 0.90 -13.74
C GLY A 183 -39.13 0.98 -14.70
N ILE A 184 -38.03 1.56 -14.28
CA ILE A 184 -36.79 1.55 -15.08
C ILE A 184 -36.12 0.17 -14.97
N SER A 185 -35.80 -0.44 -16.12
CA SER A 185 -35.16 -1.75 -16.18
C SER A 185 -33.67 -1.68 -15.74
N PHE A 186 -33.13 -2.78 -15.20
CA PHE A 186 -31.74 -2.88 -14.77
C PHE A 186 -30.74 -2.51 -15.87
N GLU A 187 -31.03 -2.88 -17.12
CA GLU A 187 -30.16 -2.63 -18.28
C GLU A 187 -30.02 -1.13 -18.60
N LYS A 188 -31.02 -0.33 -18.19
CA LYS A 188 -31.03 1.12 -18.35
C LYS A 188 -30.33 1.86 -17.21
N ILE A 189 -29.76 1.15 -16.25
CA ILE A 189 -29.03 1.74 -15.13
C ILE A 189 -27.57 1.30 -15.23
N LYS A 190 -26.66 2.26 -15.15
CA LYS A 190 -25.22 2.03 -15.22
C LYS A 190 -24.51 2.68 -14.05
N LEU A 191 -23.48 2.00 -13.57
CA LEU A 191 -22.55 2.54 -12.57
C LEU A 191 -21.20 2.75 -13.22
N THR A 192 -20.52 3.84 -12.93
CA THR A 192 -19.21 4.13 -13.53
C THR A 192 -18.22 4.70 -12.52
N ASN A 193 -16.93 4.65 -12.86
CA ASN A 193 -15.80 5.04 -12.03
C ASN A 193 -15.69 4.26 -10.71
N VAL A 194 -16.05 2.99 -10.74
CA VAL A 194 -16.01 2.08 -9.59
C VAL A 194 -14.58 1.57 -9.39
N SER A 195 -13.90 2.04 -8.35
CA SER A 195 -12.61 1.49 -7.94
C SER A 195 -12.79 0.19 -7.14
N SER A 196 -11.68 -0.55 -6.92
CA SER A 196 -11.69 -1.79 -6.13
C SER A 196 -12.24 -1.60 -4.71
N GLU A 197 -12.07 -0.42 -4.14
CA GLU A 197 -12.55 -0.01 -2.83
C GLU A 197 -14.09 -0.05 -2.72
N TYR A 198 -14.81 0.24 -3.81
CA TYR A 198 -16.28 0.24 -3.86
C TYR A 198 -16.89 -1.16 -3.98
N VAL A 199 -16.12 -2.16 -4.39
CA VAL A 199 -16.65 -3.50 -4.68
C VAL A 199 -17.32 -4.13 -3.45
N ASN A 200 -16.68 -4.07 -2.28
CA ASN A 200 -17.24 -4.64 -1.06
C ASN A 200 -18.44 -3.85 -0.52
N PRO A 201 -18.40 -2.52 -0.40
CA PRO A 201 -19.58 -1.73 -0.05
C PRO A 201 -20.77 -1.98 -1.00
N LEU A 202 -20.55 -1.96 -2.31
CA LEU A 202 -21.61 -2.20 -3.29
C LEU A 202 -22.21 -3.61 -3.17
N LYS A 203 -21.39 -4.64 -2.93
CA LYS A 203 -21.91 -6.00 -2.67
C LYS A 203 -22.75 -6.04 -1.41
N ARG A 204 -22.30 -5.41 -0.32
CA ARG A 204 -23.00 -5.40 0.96
C ARG A 204 -24.35 -4.67 0.87
N PHE A 205 -24.35 -3.43 0.37
CA PHE A 205 -25.59 -2.68 0.19
C PHE A 205 -26.47 -3.27 -0.92
N GLY A 206 -25.85 -3.84 -1.95
CA GLY A 206 -26.58 -4.59 -2.98
C GLY A 206 -27.41 -5.74 -2.40
N LEU A 207 -26.85 -6.51 -1.46
CA LEU A 207 -27.61 -7.54 -0.75
C LEU A 207 -28.80 -6.95 0.02
N LEU A 208 -28.60 -5.84 0.74
CA LEU A 208 -29.65 -5.18 1.50
C LEU A 208 -30.79 -4.63 0.61
N TYR A 209 -30.44 -4.05 -0.53
CA TYR A 209 -31.40 -3.49 -1.49
C TYR A 209 -31.87 -4.47 -2.56
N ASN A 210 -31.45 -5.74 -2.47
CA ASN A 210 -31.71 -6.78 -3.48
C ASN A 210 -31.25 -6.37 -4.90
N LEU A 211 -30.09 -5.70 -4.97
CA LEU A 211 -29.43 -5.29 -6.20
C LEU A 211 -28.23 -6.18 -6.49
N LYS A 212 -28.00 -6.50 -7.75
CA LYS A 212 -26.82 -7.22 -8.21
C LYS A 212 -25.99 -6.31 -9.12
N PHE A 213 -24.70 -6.22 -8.84
CA PHE A 213 -23.75 -5.43 -9.62
C PHE A 213 -22.82 -6.35 -10.40
N ASP A 214 -22.60 -6.00 -11.65
CA ASP A 214 -21.62 -6.63 -12.52
C ASP A 214 -20.40 -5.71 -12.67
N PHE A 215 -19.33 -6.00 -11.92
CA PHE A 215 -18.12 -5.17 -11.83
C PHE A 215 -17.17 -5.31 -13.02
N ASP A 216 -17.54 -5.99 -14.09
CA ASP A 216 -16.67 -6.32 -15.22
C ASP A 216 -15.34 -6.99 -14.80
N ASN A 217 -15.35 -7.67 -13.66
CA ASN A 217 -14.22 -8.43 -13.16
C ASN A 217 -13.98 -9.64 -14.05
N LYS A 218 -13.14 -9.46 -15.07
CA LYS A 218 -12.66 -10.57 -15.90
C LYS A 218 -11.73 -11.42 -15.04
N THR A 219 -11.98 -12.73 -14.97
CA THR A 219 -11.09 -13.65 -14.26
C THR A 219 -9.82 -13.85 -15.09
N PRO A 220 -8.65 -13.39 -14.61
CA PRO A 220 -7.41 -13.60 -15.35
C PRO A 220 -7.06 -15.10 -15.37
N LEU A 221 -6.60 -15.58 -16.50
CA LEU A 221 -6.17 -16.97 -16.68
C LEU A 221 -5.14 -17.39 -15.62
N TYR A 222 -4.24 -16.48 -15.27
CA TYR A 222 -3.22 -16.65 -14.22
C TYR A 222 -3.78 -17.06 -12.85
N SER A 223 -5.00 -16.61 -12.51
CA SER A 223 -5.62 -16.91 -11.22
C SER A 223 -6.18 -18.33 -11.11
N THR A 224 -6.35 -19.01 -12.25
CA THR A 224 -6.96 -20.34 -12.30
C THR A 224 -6.01 -21.44 -11.80
N GLU A 225 -6.59 -22.49 -11.23
CA GLU A 225 -5.82 -23.66 -10.79
C GLU A 225 -5.07 -24.33 -11.96
N VAL A 226 -5.73 -24.43 -13.11
CA VAL A 226 -5.16 -24.97 -14.35
C VAL A 226 -3.90 -24.22 -14.73
N CYS A 227 -3.93 -22.89 -14.73
CA CYS A 227 -2.75 -22.08 -15.06
C CYS A 227 -1.64 -22.22 -14.02
N LYS A 228 -1.97 -22.31 -12.74
CA LYS A 228 -0.97 -22.54 -11.68
C LYS A 228 -0.27 -23.88 -11.83
N LYS A 229 -1.02 -24.95 -12.16
CA LYS A 229 -0.44 -26.26 -12.49
C LYS A 229 0.40 -26.22 -13.77
N PHE A 230 -0.10 -25.57 -14.82
CA PHE A 230 0.62 -25.35 -16.05
C PHE A 230 1.99 -24.70 -15.83
N LEU A 231 2.03 -23.58 -15.06
CA LEU A 231 3.29 -22.87 -14.79
C LEU A 231 4.28 -23.68 -13.96
N LYS A 232 3.79 -24.59 -13.11
CA LYS A 232 4.63 -25.54 -12.37
C LYS A 232 5.12 -26.71 -13.25
N GLY A 233 4.29 -27.11 -14.22
CA GLY A 233 4.56 -28.21 -15.14
C GLY A 233 5.32 -27.83 -16.43
N LEU A 234 5.84 -26.60 -16.54
CA LEU A 234 6.62 -26.17 -17.69
C LEU A 234 7.85 -27.07 -17.86
N SER A 235 8.06 -27.60 -19.06
CA SER A 235 9.12 -28.51 -19.39
C SER A 235 9.80 -28.17 -20.74
N ASP A 236 10.76 -28.96 -21.16
CA ASP A 236 11.52 -28.73 -22.40
C ASP A 236 10.64 -28.87 -23.65
N THR A 237 9.56 -29.65 -23.59
CA THR A 237 8.66 -29.85 -24.71
C THR A 237 7.24 -29.46 -24.40
N ARG A 238 6.50 -29.01 -25.43
CA ARG A 238 5.10 -28.68 -25.36
C ARG A 238 4.24 -29.86 -24.92
N GLN A 239 4.52 -31.04 -25.44
CA GLN A 239 3.76 -32.24 -25.11
C GLN A 239 3.82 -32.54 -23.62
N LYS A 240 5.02 -32.60 -23.01
CA LYS A 240 5.19 -32.81 -21.56
C LYS A 240 4.54 -31.73 -20.75
N THR A 241 4.59 -30.46 -21.19
CA THR A 241 3.96 -29.36 -20.54
C THR A 241 2.43 -29.51 -20.54
N LEU A 242 1.82 -29.91 -21.67
CA LEU A 242 0.38 -30.15 -21.77
C LEU A 242 -0.08 -31.40 -21.00
N GLU A 243 0.77 -32.43 -20.93
CA GLU A 243 0.50 -33.63 -20.13
C GLU A 243 0.34 -33.30 -18.64
N SER A 244 1.04 -32.27 -18.12
CA SER A 244 0.95 -31.83 -16.72
C SER A 244 -0.43 -31.27 -16.34
N ILE A 245 -1.24 -30.86 -17.31
CA ILE A 245 -2.60 -30.33 -17.16
C ILE A 245 -3.65 -31.15 -17.92
N SER A 246 -3.33 -32.37 -18.31
CA SER A 246 -4.21 -33.22 -19.13
C SER A 246 -5.56 -33.53 -18.46
N GLU A 247 -5.63 -33.53 -17.14
CA GLU A 247 -6.88 -33.71 -16.36
C GLU A 247 -7.90 -32.59 -16.60
N TYR A 248 -7.47 -31.41 -17.05
CA TYR A 248 -8.32 -30.26 -17.37
C TYR A 248 -8.65 -30.15 -18.85
N LYS A 249 -8.40 -31.18 -19.66
CA LYS A 249 -8.71 -31.20 -21.07
C LYS A 249 -10.16 -30.79 -21.31
N ASP A 250 -10.39 -30.05 -22.39
CA ASP A 250 -11.70 -29.50 -22.81
C ASP A 250 -12.29 -28.39 -21.92
N THR A 251 -11.57 -27.94 -20.87
CA THR A 251 -11.95 -26.74 -20.14
C THR A 251 -11.53 -25.46 -20.86
N VAL A 252 -12.23 -24.35 -20.61
CA VAL A 252 -11.88 -23.05 -21.20
C VAL A 252 -10.43 -22.62 -20.87
N PRO A 253 -9.97 -22.68 -19.61
CA PRO A 253 -8.57 -22.36 -19.29
C PRO A 253 -7.54 -23.23 -20.04
N TYR A 254 -7.81 -24.54 -20.18
CA TYR A 254 -6.95 -25.44 -20.94
C TYR A 254 -6.83 -25.01 -22.40
N ASN A 255 -7.97 -24.73 -23.05
CA ASN A 255 -7.98 -24.31 -24.45
C ASN A 255 -7.24 -22.97 -24.67
N LEU A 256 -7.37 -22.02 -23.73
CA LEU A 256 -6.62 -20.77 -23.78
C LEU A 256 -5.11 -20.99 -23.67
N ILE A 257 -4.67 -21.92 -22.80
CA ILE A 257 -3.25 -22.30 -22.67
C ILE A 257 -2.75 -22.98 -23.96
N VAL A 258 -3.54 -23.87 -24.55
CA VAL A 258 -3.18 -24.51 -25.81
C VAL A 258 -3.01 -23.47 -26.93
N ASN A 259 -3.96 -22.52 -27.03
CA ASN A 259 -3.88 -21.44 -28.00
C ASN A 259 -2.62 -20.58 -27.79
N LEU A 260 -2.33 -20.20 -26.54
CA LEU A 260 -1.12 -19.47 -26.18
C LEU A 260 0.14 -20.24 -26.63
N LEU A 261 0.25 -21.53 -26.30
CA LEU A 261 1.39 -22.34 -26.73
C LEU A 261 1.48 -22.47 -28.24
N ASN A 262 0.37 -22.44 -28.97
CA ASN A 262 0.36 -22.47 -30.43
C ASN A 262 0.93 -21.19 -31.05
N GLU A 263 0.76 -20.03 -30.44
CA GLU A 263 1.39 -18.78 -30.88
C GLU A 263 2.91 -18.83 -30.82
N TYR A 264 3.45 -19.63 -29.88
CA TYR A 264 4.89 -19.87 -29.71
C TYR A 264 5.39 -21.17 -30.34
N SER A 265 4.70 -21.67 -31.39
CA SER A 265 5.03 -22.95 -32.04
C SER A 265 6.43 -23.01 -32.66
N TYR A 266 7.07 -21.89 -32.89
CA TYR A 266 8.41 -21.73 -33.40
C TYR A 266 9.51 -21.89 -32.32
N ILE A 267 9.15 -22.11 -31.07
CA ILE A 267 10.06 -22.31 -29.95
C ILE A 267 9.81 -23.70 -29.37
N ASP A 268 10.83 -24.59 -29.46
CA ASP A 268 10.72 -25.95 -28.95
C ASP A 268 10.85 -26.01 -27.42
N ASN A 269 11.75 -25.22 -26.84
CA ASN A 269 12.00 -25.20 -25.41
C ASN A 269 11.05 -24.26 -24.66
N VAL A 270 9.96 -24.81 -24.14
CA VAL A 270 8.89 -24.04 -23.43
C VAL A 270 9.38 -23.44 -22.11
N ILE A 271 10.21 -24.18 -21.36
CA ILE A 271 10.76 -23.67 -20.09
C ILE A 271 11.72 -22.50 -20.32
N GLY A 272 12.39 -22.46 -21.47
CA GLY A 272 13.27 -21.34 -21.85
C GLY A 272 12.58 -20.02 -22.06
N ILE A 273 11.24 -20.01 -22.24
CA ILE A 273 10.41 -18.80 -22.40
C ILE A 273 9.44 -18.61 -21.23
N LYS A 274 9.73 -19.19 -20.07
CA LYS A 274 8.85 -19.13 -18.89
C LYS A 274 8.44 -17.70 -18.51
N GLU A 275 9.35 -16.74 -18.54
CA GLU A 275 9.05 -15.34 -18.20
C GLU A 275 8.04 -14.73 -19.19
N LEU A 276 8.19 -15.04 -20.47
CA LEU A 276 7.29 -14.59 -21.52
C LEU A 276 5.89 -15.19 -21.32
N ILE A 277 5.82 -16.51 -21.13
CA ILE A 277 4.54 -17.20 -20.86
C ILE A 277 3.87 -16.66 -19.61
N LEU A 278 4.63 -16.38 -18.55
CA LEU A 278 4.11 -15.82 -17.30
C LEU A 278 3.43 -14.46 -17.53
N GLU A 279 4.02 -13.58 -18.33
CA GLU A 279 3.42 -12.26 -18.62
C GLU A 279 2.19 -12.40 -19.56
N GLU A 280 2.24 -13.30 -20.51
CA GLU A 280 1.11 -13.55 -21.42
C GLU A 280 -0.13 -14.10 -20.67
N VAL A 281 0.04 -15.09 -19.79
CA VAL A 281 -1.12 -15.64 -19.04
C VAL A 281 -1.76 -14.61 -18.08
N LYS A 282 -1.02 -13.57 -17.66
CA LYS A 282 -1.56 -12.48 -16.89
C LYS A 282 -2.45 -11.55 -17.72
N SER A 283 -2.21 -11.45 -19.02
CA SER A 283 -2.97 -10.62 -19.95
C SER A 283 -4.21 -11.32 -20.54
N ILE A 284 -4.27 -12.65 -20.43
CA ILE A 284 -5.39 -13.46 -20.93
C ILE A 284 -6.48 -13.55 -19.85
N TYR A 285 -7.72 -13.34 -20.25
CA TYR A 285 -8.88 -13.42 -19.38
C TYR A 285 -9.87 -14.48 -19.87
N LEU A 286 -10.53 -15.13 -18.92
CA LEU A 286 -11.62 -16.05 -19.21
C LEU A 286 -12.79 -15.31 -19.83
N PRO A 287 -13.54 -15.91 -20.78
CA PRO A 287 -14.77 -15.37 -21.29
C PRO A 287 -15.78 -15.21 -20.14
N LYS A 288 -16.46 -14.07 -20.12
CA LYS A 288 -17.41 -13.73 -19.08
C LYS A 288 -18.81 -14.20 -19.51
N GLU A 289 -19.52 -14.85 -18.57
CA GLU A 289 -20.93 -15.13 -18.77
C GLU A 289 -21.75 -13.83 -18.69
N LYS A 290 -22.69 -13.68 -19.62
CA LYS A 290 -23.60 -12.53 -19.61
C LYS A 290 -24.65 -12.74 -18.52
N LEU A 291 -24.58 -11.95 -17.48
CA LEU A 291 -25.57 -11.94 -16.41
C LEU A 291 -26.80 -11.14 -16.84
N THR A 292 -27.98 -11.54 -16.37
CA THR A 292 -29.24 -10.82 -16.56
C THR A 292 -29.72 -10.21 -15.24
N ASN A 293 -30.50 -9.14 -15.32
CA ASN A 293 -31.01 -8.42 -14.14
C ASN A 293 -29.91 -7.93 -13.21
N VAL A 294 -28.85 -7.37 -13.79
CA VAL A 294 -27.71 -6.81 -13.07
C VAL A 294 -27.46 -5.37 -13.51
N ILE A 295 -26.90 -4.59 -12.62
CA ILE A 295 -26.44 -3.23 -12.91
C ILE A 295 -24.98 -3.35 -13.35
N GLU A 296 -24.72 -3.00 -14.60
CA GLU A 296 -23.39 -3.08 -15.16
C GLU A 296 -22.54 -1.90 -14.67
N CYS A 297 -21.35 -2.22 -14.16
CA CYS A 297 -20.29 -1.25 -13.90
C CYS A 297 -19.47 -1.08 -15.17
N VAL A 298 -19.50 0.10 -15.76
CA VAL A 298 -18.86 0.39 -17.06
C VAL A 298 -17.78 1.48 -16.90
N ASP A 299 -16.76 1.42 -17.75
CA ASP A 299 -15.77 2.51 -17.82
C ASP A 299 -16.35 3.65 -18.68
N TYR A 300 -16.54 4.82 -18.06
CA TYR A 300 -17.11 6.00 -18.74
C TYR A 300 -16.31 6.47 -19.95
N ARG A 301 -15.03 6.13 -20.07
CA ARG A 301 -14.18 6.47 -21.21
C ARG A 301 -14.45 5.61 -22.44
N ASN A 302 -14.84 4.36 -22.20
CA ASN A 302 -14.99 3.33 -23.22
C ASN A 302 -16.45 2.99 -23.52
N TYR A 303 -17.39 3.56 -22.75
CA TYR A 303 -18.82 3.32 -22.90
C TYR A 303 -19.54 4.56 -23.44
N GLN A 304 -20.38 4.40 -24.45
CA GLN A 304 -21.22 5.48 -24.96
C GLN A 304 -22.60 5.40 -24.33
N PHE A 305 -22.89 6.38 -23.50
CA PHE A 305 -24.20 6.52 -22.88
C PHE A 305 -25.21 7.13 -23.87
N THR A 306 -26.44 6.68 -23.81
CA THR A 306 -27.55 7.17 -24.63
C THR A 306 -28.64 7.78 -23.74
N ASP A 307 -29.56 6.95 -23.23
CA ASP A 307 -30.69 7.34 -22.38
C ASP A 307 -30.69 6.62 -21.03
N GLU A 308 -29.56 5.96 -20.68
CA GLU A 308 -29.39 5.29 -19.42
C GLU A 308 -29.35 6.28 -18.24
N HIS A 309 -29.72 5.81 -17.06
CA HIS A 309 -29.46 6.47 -15.80
C HIS A 309 -28.08 6.06 -15.28
N VAL A 310 -27.18 7.01 -15.20
CA VAL A 310 -25.77 6.78 -14.88
C VAL A 310 -25.45 7.31 -13.49
N PHE A 311 -24.83 6.48 -12.67
CA PHE A 311 -24.27 6.89 -11.39
C PHE A 311 -22.74 6.90 -11.50
N MET A 312 -22.13 8.06 -11.38
CA MET A 312 -20.70 8.24 -11.37
C MET A 312 -20.23 8.44 -9.93
N VAL A 313 -19.71 7.37 -9.34
CA VAL A 313 -19.19 7.39 -7.97
C VAL A 313 -17.73 7.79 -7.93
N ASN A 314 -17.20 8.05 -6.73
CA ASN A 314 -15.77 8.33 -6.55
C ASN A 314 -15.27 9.55 -7.35
N PHE A 315 -16.07 10.62 -7.40
CA PHE A 315 -15.66 11.86 -8.07
C PHE A 315 -14.64 12.63 -7.22
N ASN A 316 -13.55 11.94 -6.90
CA ASN A 316 -12.50 12.40 -6.01
C ASN A 316 -11.21 12.71 -6.79
N ASN A 317 -10.39 13.57 -6.20
CA ASN A 317 -9.07 13.89 -6.74
C ASN A 317 -8.20 12.62 -6.83
N GLY A 318 -7.50 12.47 -7.95
CA GLY A 318 -6.73 11.26 -8.26
C GLY A 318 -7.55 10.13 -8.93
N SER A 319 -8.89 10.19 -8.88
CA SER A 319 -9.78 9.26 -9.59
C SER A 319 -10.29 9.87 -10.89
N ILE A 320 -10.78 11.10 -10.85
CA ILE A 320 -11.29 11.86 -12.00
C ILE A 320 -10.81 13.32 -11.93
N PRO A 321 -10.17 13.86 -12.97
CA PRO A 321 -9.49 13.13 -14.06
C PRO A 321 -8.26 12.38 -13.56
N ILE A 322 -7.82 11.36 -14.28
CA ILE A 322 -6.53 10.71 -13.99
C ILE A 322 -5.42 11.60 -14.46
N ILE A 323 -4.61 12.10 -13.54
CA ILE A 323 -3.46 12.95 -13.84
C ILE A 323 -2.24 12.06 -14.09
N LYS A 324 -1.69 12.16 -15.29
CA LYS A 324 -0.42 11.51 -15.66
C LYS A 324 0.76 12.24 -15.05
N LYS A 325 1.81 11.48 -14.72
CA LYS A 325 3.12 11.98 -14.31
C LYS A 325 4.16 11.69 -15.38
N ASP A 326 5.25 12.44 -15.39
CA ASP A 326 6.36 12.23 -16.34
C ASP A 326 7.21 11.01 -15.92
N GLU A 327 6.63 9.82 -16.00
CA GLU A 327 7.25 8.53 -15.65
C GLU A 327 7.48 7.64 -16.88
N SER A 328 7.23 8.15 -18.09
CA SER A 328 7.44 7.40 -19.33
C SER A 328 8.92 7.29 -19.68
N TYR A 329 9.27 6.31 -20.55
CA TYR A 329 10.65 6.20 -21.04
C TYR A 329 11.11 7.47 -21.77
N ILE A 330 10.24 8.03 -22.62
CA ILE A 330 10.45 9.31 -23.28
C ILE A 330 9.88 10.40 -22.35
N THR A 331 10.75 11.03 -21.58
CA THR A 331 10.40 12.06 -20.60
C THR A 331 10.20 13.42 -21.27
N ASP A 332 9.52 14.36 -20.60
CA ASP A 332 9.14 15.66 -21.16
C ASP A 332 10.33 16.45 -21.76
N ASN A 333 11.52 16.32 -21.18
CA ASN A 333 12.72 16.97 -21.64
C ASN A 333 13.23 16.50 -23.04
N ILE A 334 12.67 15.39 -23.57
CA ILE A 334 13.07 14.84 -24.88
C ILE A 334 11.88 14.62 -25.82
N LYS A 335 10.65 14.86 -25.37
CA LYS A 335 9.44 14.68 -26.17
C LYS A 335 9.40 15.58 -27.41
N ASP A 336 9.98 16.78 -27.35
CA ASP A 336 10.02 17.69 -28.49
C ASP A 336 10.83 17.12 -29.68
N GLU A 337 11.86 16.30 -29.40
CA GLU A 337 12.65 15.65 -30.48
C GLU A 337 11.81 14.65 -31.28
N VAL A 338 10.71 14.16 -30.74
CA VAL A 338 9.84 13.13 -31.35
C VAL A 338 8.40 13.60 -31.54
N CYS A 339 8.16 14.92 -31.48
CA CYS A 339 6.85 15.54 -31.68
C CYS A 339 5.74 14.99 -30.77
N MET A 340 6.05 14.62 -29.55
CA MET A 340 5.08 14.18 -28.55
C MET A 340 4.56 15.36 -27.73
N ASP A 341 3.33 15.22 -27.21
CA ASP A 341 2.79 16.16 -26.23
C ASP A 341 3.53 16.07 -24.90
N LEU A 342 3.74 17.20 -24.23
CA LEU A 342 4.20 17.23 -22.85
C LEU A 342 3.11 16.69 -21.91
N VAL A 343 3.52 16.18 -20.76
CA VAL A 343 2.58 15.62 -19.76
C VAL A 343 1.53 16.66 -19.34
N VAL A 344 1.92 17.92 -19.23
CA VAL A 344 0.97 19.02 -18.93
C VAL A 344 -0.09 19.15 -20.03
N GLU A 345 0.30 19.10 -21.32
CA GLU A 345 -0.62 19.16 -22.45
C GLU A 345 -1.55 17.93 -22.50
N GLU A 346 -1.00 16.74 -22.20
CA GLU A 346 -1.80 15.51 -22.10
C GLU A 346 -2.86 15.62 -20.97
N ASN A 347 -2.48 16.18 -19.82
CA ASN A 347 -3.39 16.34 -18.67
C ASN A 347 -4.48 17.39 -18.94
N VAL A 348 -4.15 18.50 -19.62
CA VAL A 348 -5.15 19.48 -20.05
C VAL A 348 -6.16 18.85 -20.99
N ARG A 349 -5.69 18.11 -21.99
CA ARG A 349 -6.52 17.39 -22.95
C ARG A 349 -7.40 16.32 -22.27
N GLU A 350 -6.85 15.56 -21.32
CA GLU A 350 -7.63 14.59 -20.55
C GLU A 350 -8.73 15.25 -19.74
N LYS A 351 -8.41 16.40 -19.10
CA LYS A 351 -9.39 17.19 -18.35
C LYS A 351 -10.56 17.63 -19.23
N GLU A 352 -10.27 18.19 -20.40
CA GLU A 352 -11.29 18.62 -21.37
C GLU A 352 -12.13 17.45 -21.88
N ASN A 353 -11.48 16.33 -22.19
CA ASN A 353 -12.15 15.12 -22.66
C ASN A 353 -13.12 14.57 -21.60
N VAL A 354 -12.69 14.50 -20.35
CA VAL A 354 -13.55 14.06 -19.23
C VAL A 354 -14.74 14.98 -19.02
N ILE A 355 -14.54 16.30 -19.09
CA ILE A 355 -15.64 17.28 -18.98
C ILE A 355 -16.66 17.07 -20.13
N ASN A 356 -16.18 16.87 -21.35
CA ASN A 356 -17.04 16.67 -22.51
C ASN A 356 -17.83 15.35 -22.40
N ILE A 357 -17.20 14.27 -21.93
CA ILE A 357 -17.90 13.00 -21.68
C ILE A 357 -18.99 13.19 -20.63
N ILE A 358 -18.67 13.79 -19.48
CA ILE A 358 -19.63 14.02 -18.40
C ILE A 358 -20.82 14.86 -18.89
N LYS A 359 -20.56 15.96 -19.57
CA LYS A 359 -21.60 16.84 -20.12
C LYS A 359 -22.45 16.19 -21.21
N SER A 360 -21.98 15.10 -21.82
CA SER A 360 -22.74 14.39 -22.86
C SER A 360 -23.76 13.38 -22.30
N ILE A 361 -23.70 13.07 -21.02
CA ILE A 361 -24.57 12.08 -20.38
C ILE A 361 -25.89 12.77 -19.95
N LYS A 362 -27.01 12.28 -20.44
CA LYS A 362 -28.32 12.92 -20.20
C LYS A 362 -28.78 12.81 -18.74
N ASN A 363 -28.79 11.61 -18.20
CA ASN A 363 -29.30 11.33 -16.86
C ASN A 363 -28.13 10.87 -15.98
N LEU A 364 -27.44 11.82 -15.34
CA LEU A 364 -26.23 11.56 -14.57
C LEU A 364 -26.37 12.04 -13.13
N THR A 365 -26.02 11.17 -12.20
CA THR A 365 -25.81 11.49 -10.79
C THR A 365 -24.35 11.32 -10.47
N ILE A 366 -23.70 12.41 -10.02
CA ILE A 366 -22.26 12.42 -9.66
C ILE A 366 -22.15 12.46 -8.13
N THR A 367 -21.31 11.59 -7.57
CA THR A 367 -21.13 11.50 -6.12
C THR A 367 -19.65 11.41 -5.73
N TYR A 368 -19.29 11.99 -4.58
CA TYR A 368 -17.97 11.84 -3.99
C TYR A 368 -18.05 11.71 -2.46
N LYS A 369 -16.98 11.18 -1.86
CA LYS A 369 -16.83 10.96 -0.43
C LYS A 369 -15.63 11.70 0.15
N ASP A 370 -15.68 11.98 1.47
CA ASP A 370 -14.53 12.51 2.22
C ASP A 370 -13.66 11.40 2.79
N ARG A 371 -14.25 10.25 3.16
CA ARG A 371 -13.55 9.19 3.90
C ARG A 371 -13.90 7.81 3.40
N SER A 372 -12.91 6.92 3.47
CA SER A 372 -13.10 5.49 3.32
C SER A 372 -12.21 4.78 4.31
N TYR A 373 -12.76 3.90 5.14
CA TYR A 373 -12.04 3.14 6.17
C TYR A 373 -10.97 3.97 6.92
N PHE A 374 -9.76 4.07 6.38
CA PHE A 374 -8.61 4.76 6.99
C PHE A 374 -8.13 5.98 6.19
N ASP A 375 -8.65 6.19 4.99
CA ASP A 375 -8.18 7.21 4.06
C ASP A 375 -9.14 8.40 3.99
N SER A 376 -8.57 9.59 3.84
CA SER A 376 -9.31 10.82 3.56
C SER A 376 -9.13 11.23 2.09
N PHE A 377 -10.18 11.75 1.50
CA PHE A 377 -10.22 12.10 0.08
C PHE A 377 -10.67 13.55 -0.09
N TYR A 378 -10.21 14.17 -1.15
CA TYR A 378 -10.64 15.48 -1.59
C TYR A 378 -11.53 15.35 -2.83
N PRO A 379 -12.47 16.28 -3.07
CA PRO A 379 -13.24 16.29 -4.31
C PRO A 379 -12.34 16.44 -5.52
N SER A 380 -12.83 16.05 -6.68
CA SER A 380 -12.18 16.29 -7.98
C SER A 380 -11.92 17.77 -8.19
N ASN A 381 -10.84 18.11 -8.88
CA ASN A 381 -10.56 19.48 -9.36
C ASN A 381 -11.54 19.95 -10.46
N LEU A 382 -12.53 19.14 -10.82
CA LEU A 382 -13.63 19.49 -11.71
C LEU A 382 -14.87 20.00 -10.95
N ILE A 383 -14.80 20.12 -9.62
CA ILE A 383 -15.92 20.57 -8.77
C ILE A 383 -16.40 21.99 -9.15
N ASP A 384 -15.50 22.84 -9.67
CA ASP A 384 -15.85 24.18 -10.17
C ASP A 384 -16.74 24.12 -11.43
N VAL A 385 -16.65 23.04 -12.20
CA VAL A 385 -17.48 22.81 -13.41
C VAL A 385 -18.78 22.11 -13.07
N PHE A 386 -18.78 21.28 -12.00
CA PHE A 386 -19.90 20.49 -11.54
C PHE A 386 -20.15 20.80 -10.05
N PRO A 387 -20.87 21.90 -9.74
CA PRO A 387 -20.98 22.41 -8.39
C PRO A 387 -21.69 21.44 -7.45
N VAL A 388 -21.34 21.53 -6.19
CA VAL A 388 -21.91 20.66 -5.15
C VAL A 388 -23.31 21.15 -4.77
N ILE A 389 -24.23 20.22 -4.67
CA ILE A 389 -25.57 20.44 -4.10
C ILE A 389 -25.82 19.40 -2.99
N GLU A 390 -26.74 19.75 -2.09
CA GLU A 390 -27.22 18.82 -1.09
C GLU A 390 -28.48 18.11 -1.57
N GLU A 391 -28.46 16.79 -1.53
CA GLU A 391 -29.63 15.97 -1.74
C GLU A 391 -29.67 14.88 -0.68
N SER A 392 -30.81 14.69 -0.04
CA SER A 392 -31.02 13.66 0.97
C SER A 392 -32.06 12.64 0.49
N LYS A 393 -31.99 11.45 1.08
CA LYS A 393 -33.04 10.44 0.88
C LYS A 393 -34.39 10.96 1.39
N ASN A 394 -35.44 10.55 0.74
CA ASN A 394 -36.77 10.76 1.28
C ASN A 394 -37.04 9.75 2.40
N ILE A 395 -36.96 10.18 3.64
CA ILE A 395 -37.14 9.34 4.83
C ILE A 395 -38.52 8.68 4.94
N LEU A 396 -39.50 9.15 4.18
CA LEU A 396 -40.84 8.56 4.13
C LEU A 396 -40.97 7.43 3.12
N LYS A 397 -39.95 7.23 2.26
CA LYS A 397 -39.94 6.19 1.23
C LYS A 397 -38.88 5.13 1.57
N SER A 398 -39.32 3.89 1.68
CA SER A 398 -38.46 2.73 1.84
C SER A 398 -38.41 1.89 0.59
N TYR A 399 -37.22 1.44 0.24
CA TYR A 399 -36.99 0.49 -0.87
C TYR A 399 -36.31 -0.79 -0.41
N SER A 400 -36.00 -0.89 0.89
CA SER A 400 -35.38 -2.10 1.47
C SER A 400 -35.77 -2.26 2.94
N ARG A 401 -36.61 -3.27 3.18
CA ARG A 401 -37.01 -3.64 4.56
C ARG A 401 -35.82 -4.09 5.40
N ASP A 402 -34.85 -4.78 4.82
CA ASP A 402 -33.68 -5.29 5.54
C ASP A 402 -32.72 -4.14 5.90
N TYR A 403 -32.52 -3.20 4.98
CA TYR A 403 -31.76 -1.99 5.28
C TYR A 403 -32.43 -1.16 6.39
N ASP A 404 -33.74 -0.94 6.32
CA ASP A 404 -34.46 -0.16 7.32
C ASP A 404 -34.34 -0.73 8.72
N LYS A 405 -34.41 -2.05 8.86
CA LYS A 405 -34.21 -2.73 10.15
C LYS A 405 -32.80 -2.56 10.69
N ILE A 406 -31.79 -2.67 9.84
CA ILE A 406 -30.39 -2.43 10.24
C ILE A 406 -30.19 -0.97 10.62
N ASN A 407 -30.74 -0.05 9.82
CA ASN A 407 -30.66 1.39 10.10
C ASN A 407 -31.38 1.72 11.41
N LEU A 408 -32.54 1.12 11.68
CA LEU A 408 -33.24 1.27 12.96
C LEU A 408 -32.35 0.80 14.13
N CYS A 409 -31.71 -0.38 14.01
CA CYS A 409 -30.81 -0.87 15.06
C CYS A 409 -29.65 0.11 15.29
N SER A 410 -29.01 0.58 14.23
CA SER A 410 -27.90 1.53 14.30
C SER A 410 -28.32 2.86 14.96
N LYS A 411 -29.50 3.39 14.60
CA LYS A 411 -30.04 4.62 15.22
C LYS A 411 -30.43 4.41 16.69
N MET A 412 -30.92 3.22 17.04
CA MET A 412 -31.18 2.87 18.44
C MET A 412 -29.87 2.77 19.23
N ASP A 413 -28.81 2.20 18.67
CA ASP A 413 -27.49 2.19 19.29
C ASP A 413 -26.96 3.60 19.50
N ASN A 414 -27.09 4.49 18.51
CA ASN A 414 -26.67 5.90 18.61
C ASN A 414 -27.49 6.66 19.66
N LEU A 415 -28.80 6.39 19.76
CA LEU A 415 -29.63 6.96 20.81
C LEU A 415 -29.14 6.56 22.21
N ILE A 416 -28.79 5.29 22.39
CA ILE A 416 -28.32 4.78 23.69
C ILE A 416 -26.92 5.30 24.02
N LYS A 417 -26.00 5.25 23.08
CA LYS A 417 -24.60 5.63 23.32
C LYS A 417 -24.39 7.15 23.40
N TYR A 418 -25.03 7.90 22.50
CA TYR A 418 -24.76 9.34 22.33
C TYR A 418 -25.96 10.23 22.63
N GLY A 419 -27.12 9.67 22.94
CA GLY A 419 -28.35 10.45 23.12
C GLY A 419 -28.91 11.04 21.82
N THR A 420 -28.39 10.64 20.66
CA THR A 420 -28.78 11.20 19.37
C THR A 420 -30.18 10.73 18.96
N LYS A 421 -31.09 11.67 18.70
CA LYS A 421 -32.43 11.39 18.25
C LYS A 421 -32.74 12.20 16.98
N ASP A 422 -33.24 11.53 15.96
CA ASP A 422 -33.67 12.16 14.71
C ASP A 422 -35.08 11.71 14.27
N LYS A 423 -35.65 12.41 13.31
CA LYS A 423 -37.02 12.15 12.82
C LYS A 423 -37.10 10.77 12.11
N GLU A 424 -36.03 10.31 11.49
CA GLU A 424 -36.00 9.02 10.80
C GLU A 424 -36.10 7.87 11.80
N LEU A 425 -35.50 7.99 12.99
CA LEU A 425 -35.63 7.02 14.07
C LEU A 425 -37.10 6.82 14.47
N ASP A 426 -37.84 7.93 14.63
CA ASP A 426 -39.26 7.84 15.03
C ASP A 426 -40.10 7.19 13.93
N ILE A 427 -39.84 7.48 12.65
CA ILE A 427 -40.52 6.84 11.50
C ILE A 427 -40.21 5.34 11.45
N LEU A 428 -38.93 4.97 11.57
CA LEU A 428 -38.53 3.56 11.52
C LEU A 428 -39.13 2.76 12.69
N ARG A 429 -39.17 3.34 13.91
CA ARG A 429 -39.80 2.71 15.06
C ARG A 429 -41.31 2.54 14.89
N SER A 430 -41.98 3.44 14.20
CA SER A 430 -43.42 3.30 13.92
C SER A 430 -43.72 2.21 12.89
N ASN A 431 -42.77 1.93 11.99
CA ASN A 431 -42.96 0.98 10.89
C ASN A 431 -42.46 -0.43 11.19
N TYR A 432 -41.51 -0.56 12.14
CA TYR A 432 -40.89 -1.85 12.42
C TYR A 432 -40.84 -2.15 13.93
N GLU A 433 -41.42 -3.30 14.28
CA GLU A 433 -41.19 -3.92 15.58
C GLU A 433 -39.97 -4.84 15.48
N ILE A 434 -38.92 -4.53 16.22
CA ILE A 434 -37.75 -5.38 16.34
C ILE A 434 -37.47 -5.68 17.82
N PRO A 435 -37.07 -6.91 18.19
CA PRO A 435 -36.65 -7.23 19.54
C PRO A 435 -35.27 -6.63 19.82
N TYR A 436 -35.23 -5.33 19.97
CA TYR A 436 -33.97 -4.61 20.20
C TYR A 436 -33.49 -4.83 21.65
N LYS A 437 -32.33 -5.44 21.80
CA LYS A 437 -31.75 -5.74 23.12
C LYS A 437 -30.74 -4.71 23.61
N GLY A 438 -30.48 -3.68 22.84
CA GLY A 438 -29.58 -2.59 23.19
C GLY A 438 -28.13 -3.05 23.40
N TYR A 439 -27.31 -2.94 22.37
CA TYR A 439 -25.87 -3.02 22.54
C TYR A 439 -25.33 -1.61 22.81
N ASN A 440 -24.69 -1.42 23.96
CA ASN A 440 -24.19 -0.09 24.36
C ASN A 440 -22.80 0.23 23.80
N HIS A 441 -22.27 -0.59 22.92
CA HIS A 441 -20.93 -0.46 22.33
C HIS A 441 -19.79 -0.40 23.37
N LYS A 442 -20.06 -0.75 24.63
CA LYS A 442 -19.05 -0.79 25.67
C LYS A 442 -18.55 -2.19 25.90
N PHE A 443 -17.25 -2.32 25.97
CA PHE A 443 -16.64 -3.58 26.40
C PHE A 443 -16.96 -3.80 27.89
N SER A 444 -17.66 -4.88 28.22
CA SER A 444 -18.09 -5.19 29.57
C SER A 444 -17.02 -5.87 30.43
N GLY A 445 -15.84 -6.09 29.86
CA GLY A 445 -14.79 -6.86 30.53
C GLY A 445 -15.01 -8.38 30.45
N ILE A 446 -14.11 -9.09 31.11
CA ILE A 446 -14.18 -10.53 31.35
C ILE A 446 -13.99 -10.78 32.84
N SER A 447 -14.47 -11.93 33.35
CA SER A 447 -14.23 -12.25 34.75
C SER A 447 -12.78 -12.71 34.98
N LYS A 448 -12.28 -12.47 36.17
CA LYS A 448 -10.95 -12.94 36.60
C LYS A 448 -10.84 -14.49 36.53
N ASN A 449 -11.91 -15.19 36.81
CA ASN A 449 -11.93 -16.65 36.76
C ASN A 449 -11.85 -17.15 35.30
N ASP A 450 -12.60 -16.54 34.38
CA ASP A 450 -12.56 -16.89 32.96
C ASP A 450 -11.16 -16.62 32.37
N LEU A 451 -10.54 -15.52 32.77
CA LEU A 451 -9.17 -15.21 32.34
C LEU A 451 -8.19 -16.27 32.86
N LYS A 452 -8.28 -16.63 34.15
CA LYS A 452 -7.40 -17.62 34.75
C LYS A 452 -7.55 -19.01 34.14
N GLU A 453 -8.79 -19.41 33.84
CA GLU A 453 -9.08 -20.66 33.15
C GLU A 453 -8.53 -20.62 31.71
N TYR A 454 -8.76 -19.52 30.97
CA TYR A 454 -8.29 -19.36 29.59
C TYR A 454 -6.75 -19.40 29.49
N LEU A 455 -6.03 -18.87 30.49
CA LEU A 455 -4.57 -18.84 30.55
C LEU A 455 -3.94 -20.07 31.22
N ASP A 456 -4.74 -21.05 31.67
CA ASP A 456 -4.25 -22.19 32.46
C ASP A 456 -3.39 -21.74 33.68
N GLY A 457 -3.78 -20.63 34.29
CA GLY A 457 -3.09 -20.05 35.46
C GLY A 457 -1.69 -19.44 35.16
N LYS A 458 -1.24 -19.38 33.90
CA LYS A 458 0.10 -18.95 33.50
C LYS A 458 0.07 -17.78 32.56
N LEU A 459 0.90 -16.78 32.79
CA LEU A 459 1.06 -15.61 31.95
C LEU A 459 2.52 -15.42 31.52
N LYS A 460 2.78 -15.27 30.23
CA LYS A 460 4.07 -14.80 29.70
C LYS A 460 3.95 -13.33 29.34
N LEU A 461 4.78 -12.50 29.92
CA LEU A 461 4.80 -11.07 29.70
C LEU A 461 6.18 -10.63 29.23
N SER A 462 6.22 -9.86 28.16
CA SER A 462 7.43 -9.23 27.61
C SER A 462 7.31 -7.72 27.65
N TYR A 463 8.42 -7.01 27.39
CA TYR A 463 8.37 -5.56 27.21
C TYR A 463 7.32 -5.12 26.19
N SER A 464 7.29 -5.73 25.00
CA SER A 464 6.35 -5.35 23.94
C SER A 464 4.88 -5.63 24.31
N ALA A 465 4.62 -6.71 25.02
CA ALA A 465 3.30 -7.02 25.54
C ALA A 465 2.87 -6.00 26.61
N MET A 466 3.79 -5.65 27.52
CA MET A 466 3.55 -4.62 28.54
C MET A 466 3.36 -3.24 27.94
N ASP A 467 4.13 -2.86 26.92
CA ASP A 467 3.98 -1.60 26.19
C ASP A 467 2.61 -1.51 25.50
N ASN A 468 2.12 -2.62 24.91
CA ASN A 468 0.76 -2.70 24.37
C ASN A 468 -0.30 -2.47 25.47
N TYR A 469 -0.14 -3.10 26.65
CA TYR A 469 -1.04 -2.92 27.77
C TYR A 469 -1.06 -1.46 28.25
N ASN A 470 0.13 -0.90 28.44
CA ASN A 470 0.28 0.46 28.93
C ASN A 470 -0.23 1.51 27.93
N LYS A 471 -0.18 1.25 26.62
CA LYS A 471 -0.78 2.11 25.60
C LYS A 471 -2.31 2.03 25.58
N CYS A 472 -2.86 0.82 25.69
CA CYS A 472 -4.30 0.57 25.79
C CYS A 472 -4.54 -0.87 26.27
N ALA A 473 -5.17 -1.04 27.42
CA ALA A 473 -5.42 -2.35 28.01
C ALA A 473 -6.32 -3.24 27.13
N PHE A 474 -7.32 -2.67 26.47
CA PHE A 474 -8.15 -3.39 25.50
C PHE A 474 -7.35 -3.88 24.30
N ARG A 475 -6.45 -3.06 23.77
CA ARG A 475 -5.56 -3.47 22.67
C ARG A 475 -4.73 -4.70 23.07
N TYR A 476 -4.16 -4.69 24.26
CA TYR A 476 -3.42 -5.84 24.80
C TYR A 476 -4.31 -7.09 24.90
N TYR A 477 -5.53 -6.94 25.40
CA TYR A 477 -6.49 -8.05 25.51
C TYR A 477 -6.73 -8.70 24.15
N VAL A 478 -7.03 -7.90 23.14
CA VAL A 478 -7.34 -8.41 21.80
C VAL A 478 -6.10 -9.00 21.10
N SER A 479 -4.95 -8.34 21.20
CA SER A 479 -3.73 -8.77 20.50
C SER A 479 -2.95 -9.86 21.22
N ASN A 480 -2.80 -9.77 22.55
CA ASN A 480 -1.90 -10.63 23.31
C ASN A 480 -2.64 -11.77 24.03
N ILE A 481 -3.84 -11.52 24.57
CA ILE A 481 -4.64 -12.57 25.24
C ILE A 481 -5.42 -13.37 24.20
N LEU A 482 -6.29 -12.71 23.41
CA LEU A 482 -7.08 -13.39 22.38
C LEU A 482 -6.29 -13.76 21.13
N ARG A 483 -5.12 -13.17 20.93
CA ARG A 483 -4.20 -13.42 19.81
C ARG A 483 -4.85 -13.22 18.44
N LEU A 484 -5.70 -12.21 18.31
CA LEU A 484 -6.35 -11.87 17.04
C LEU A 484 -5.44 -11.08 16.09
N ASP A 485 -4.28 -10.61 16.56
CA ASP A 485 -3.24 -10.04 15.72
C ASP A 485 -2.31 -11.14 15.22
N ILE A 486 -2.40 -11.44 13.94
CA ILE A 486 -1.49 -12.41 13.30
C ILE A 486 -0.15 -11.69 13.12
N TYR A 487 0.89 -12.22 13.75
CA TYR A 487 2.24 -11.70 13.55
C TYR A 487 2.72 -12.04 12.14
N GLU A 488 2.98 -11.01 11.36
CA GLU A 488 3.66 -11.11 10.07
C GLU A 488 5.03 -10.44 10.20
N GLU A 489 6.09 -11.21 10.00
CA GLU A 489 7.44 -10.67 9.99
C GLU A 489 7.62 -9.72 8.81
N THR A 490 7.67 -8.42 9.11
CA THR A 490 7.91 -7.40 8.09
C THR A 490 9.35 -7.46 7.58
N PHE A 491 9.59 -6.97 6.36
CA PHE A 491 10.95 -6.89 5.83
C PHE A 491 11.86 -5.98 6.70
N GLN A 492 11.31 -4.93 7.29
CA GLN A 492 12.06 -4.06 8.21
C GLN A 492 12.53 -4.81 9.46
N ALA A 493 11.65 -5.63 10.06
CA ALA A 493 12.03 -6.48 11.19
C ALA A 493 13.12 -7.48 10.80
N PHE A 494 12.99 -8.12 9.64
CA PHE A 494 13.99 -9.03 9.12
C PHE A 494 15.35 -8.36 8.88
N VAL A 495 15.36 -7.15 8.36
CA VAL A 495 16.60 -6.33 8.24
C VAL A 495 17.20 -6.06 9.62
N GLY A 496 16.40 -5.75 10.62
CA GLY A 496 16.86 -5.60 12.02
C GLY A 496 17.60 -6.85 12.50
N LEU A 497 17.05 -8.03 12.28
CA LEU A 497 17.69 -9.31 12.67
C LEU A 497 19.03 -9.53 11.95
N ILE A 498 19.15 -9.14 10.67
CA ILE A 498 20.45 -9.19 9.96
C ILE A 498 21.47 -8.30 10.64
N PHE A 499 21.08 -7.08 11.06
CA PHE A 499 21.99 -6.17 11.78
C PHE A 499 22.47 -6.77 13.09
N HIS A 500 21.56 -7.33 13.90
CA HIS A 500 21.90 -7.97 15.16
C HIS A 500 22.87 -9.12 14.96
N ASP A 501 22.62 -10.04 14.02
CA ASP A 501 23.50 -11.19 13.75
C ASP A 501 24.90 -10.77 13.29
N VAL A 502 24.98 -9.79 12.37
CA VAL A 502 26.27 -9.31 11.85
C VAL A 502 27.06 -8.58 12.93
N LEU A 503 26.41 -7.73 13.73
CA LEU A 503 27.08 -6.99 14.82
C LEU A 503 27.53 -7.93 15.93
N GLN A 504 26.73 -8.90 16.32
CA GLN A 504 27.10 -9.92 17.29
C GLN A 504 28.35 -10.69 16.85
N LYS A 505 28.33 -11.30 15.66
CA LYS A 505 29.46 -12.07 15.15
C LYS A 505 30.71 -11.21 14.93
N GLY A 506 30.50 -10.03 14.30
CA GLY A 506 31.59 -9.14 13.97
C GLY A 506 32.30 -8.51 15.18
N LEU A 507 31.64 -8.41 16.33
CA LEU A 507 32.29 -7.94 17.58
C LEU A 507 33.01 -9.06 18.31
N LEU A 508 32.66 -10.33 18.06
CA LEU A 508 33.31 -11.48 18.68
C LEU A 508 34.52 -11.98 17.87
N GLU A 509 34.43 -11.87 16.54
CA GLU A 509 35.48 -12.38 15.62
C GLU A 509 35.59 -11.50 14.36
N GLU A 510 36.60 -11.73 13.56
CA GLU A 510 36.68 -11.13 12.24
C GLU A 510 35.78 -11.89 11.24
N ILE A 511 34.89 -11.20 10.56
CA ILE A 511 33.91 -11.78 9.65
C ILE A 511 33.95 -11.14 8.26
N ASP A 512 33.55 -11.91 7.26
CA ASP A 512 33.16 -11.42 5.93
C ASP A 512 31.67 -11.06 5.98
N VAL A 513 31.36 -9.76 6.08
CA VAL A 513 29.97 -9.27 6.24
C VAL A 513 29.07 -9.73 5.09
N PRO A 514 29.43 -9.60 3.80
CA PRO A 514 28.63 -10.13 2.70
C PRO A 514 28.32 -11.63 2.80
N LYS A 515 29.29 -12.42 3.25
CA LYS A 515 29.13 -13.87 3.42
C LYS A 515 28.19 -14.17 4.59
N THR A 516 28.37 -13.50 5.72
CA THR A 516 27.53 -13.65 6.91
C THR A 516 26.07 -13.33 6.62
N ILE A 517 25.78 -12.26 5.88
CA ILE A 517 24.42 -11.88 5.47
C ILE A 517 23.82 -12.98 4.58
N ARG A 518 24.56 -13.50 3.58
CA ARG A 518 24.06 -14.57 2.72
C ARG A 518 23.73 -15.85 3.50
N GLU A 519 24.58 -16.20 4.47
CA GLU A 519 24.35 -17.36 5.34
C GLU A 519 23.13 -17.15 6.25
N PHE A 520 22.94 -15.96 6.81
CA PHE A 520 21.78 -15.63 7.62
C PHE A 520 20.50 -15.77 6.79
N ILE A 521 20.44 -15.18 5.57
CA ILE A 521 19.28 -15.26 4.70
C ILE A 521 18.97 -16.72 4.33
N LYS A 522 20.01 -17.50 4.00
CA LYS A 522 19.85 -18.92 3.68
C LYS A 522 19.26 -19.71 4.86
N ASN A 523 19.78 -19.47 6.07
CA ASN A 523 19.35 -20.17 7.26
C ASN A 523 17.95 -19.76 7.75
N SER A 524 17.51 -18.53 7.47
CA SER A 524 16.15 -18.05 7.80
C SER A 524 15.06 -18.74 6.98
N GLY A 525 15.39 -19.36 5.84
CA GLY A 525 14.42 -19.97 4.93
C GLY A 525 13.49 -18.96 4.22
N ARG A 526 13.72 -17.66 4.40
CA ARG A 526 12.92 -16.59 3.77
C ARG A 526 13.37 -16.39 2.33
N GLU A 527 12.42 -16.44 1.40
CA GLU A 527 12.64 -16.04 0.01
C GLU A 527 12.50 -14.53 -0.13
N LEU A 528 13.57 -13.86 -0.51
CA LEU A 528 13.57 -12.42 -0.75
C LEU A 528 13.14 -12.10 -2.16
N THR A 529 12.31 -11.08 -2.32
CA THR A 529 11.99 -10.49 -3.63
C THR A 529 13.23 -9.80 -4.21
N LYS A 530 13.26 -9.60 -5.54
CA LYS A 530 14.37 -8.89 -6.20
C LYS A 530 14.62 -7.48 -5.62
N LYS A 531 13.57 -6.80 -5.15
CA LYS A 531 13.66 -5.49 -4.51
C LYS A 531 14.32 -5.60 -3.13
N GLU A 532 13.96 -6.59 -2.34
CA GLU A 532 14.54 -6.85 -1.02
C GLU A 532 16.00 -7.26 -1.12
N VAL A 533 16.37 -8.11 -2.10
CA VAL A 533 17.77 -8.47 -2.38
C VAL A 533 18.60 -7.23 -2.68
N PHE A 534 18.15 -6.38 -3.61
CA PHE A 534 18.84 -5.13 -3.93
C PHE A 534 19.02 -4.22 -2.70
N PHE A 535 18.00 -4.16 -1.84
CA PHE A 535 18.05 -3.35 -0.62
C PHE A 535 19.09 -3.91 0.37
N VAL A 536 19.13 -5.23 0.57
CA VAL A 536 20.10 -5.89 1.43
C VAL A 536 21.53 -5.71 0.90
N GLU A 537 21.75 -5.84 -0.42
CA GLU A 537 23.05 -5.58 -1.05
C GLU A 537 23.54 -4.15 -0.78
N LYS A 538 22.64 -3.17 -0.86
CA LYS A 538 22.97 -1.78 -0.56
C LYS A 538 23.33 -1.58 0.92
N LEU A 539 22.64 -2.28 1.83
CA LEU A 539 22.91 -2.21 3.27
C LEU A 539 24.21 -2.86 3.68
N THR A 540 24.78 -3.75 2.88
CA THR A 540 26.02 -4.47 3.22
C THR A 540 27.17 -3.51 3.49
N SER A 541 27.36 -2.51 2.62
CA SER A 541 28.43 -1.50 2.81
C SER A 541 28.19 -0.59 4.02
N ASP A 542 26.92 -0.30 4.33
CA ASP A 542 26.56 0.47 5.52
C ASP A 542 26.87 -0.34 6.78
N LEU A 543 26.57 -1.64 6.80
CA LEU A 543 26.88 -2.55 7.90
C LEU A 543 28.39 -2.71 8.15
N GLU A 544 29.19 -2.84 7.09
CA GLU A 544 30.66 -2.89 7.21
C GLU A 544 31.21 -1.63 7.88
N ARG A 545 30.71 -0.47 7.47
CA ARG A 545 31.09 0.81 8.06
C ARG A 545 30.65 0.91 9.53
N VAL A 546 29.42 0.55 9.85
CA VAL A 546 28.88 0.58 11.22
C VAL A 546 29.70 -0.33 12.13
N LEU A 547 29.99 -1.56 11.68
CA LEU A 547 30.82 -2.49 12.45
C LEU A 547 32.21 -1.95 12.68
N SER A 548 32.84 -1.33 11.69
CA SER A 548 34.17 -0.69 11.83
C SER A 548 34.13 0.42 12.86
N VAL A 549 33.16 1.32 12.80
CA VAL A 549 33.01 2.43 13.76
C VAL A 549 32.78 1.91 15.18
N ILE A 550 31.91 0.90 15.36
CA ILE A 550 31.66 0.31 16.68
C ILE A 550 32.93 -0.35 17.23
N LYS A 551 33.68 -1.09 16.40
CA LYS A 551 34.99 -1.66 16.80
C LYS A 551 36.00 -0.56 17.23
N ASP A 552 36.03 0.54 16.52
CA ASP A 552 36.89 1.67 16.86
C ASP A 552 36.50 2.34 18.20
N THR A 553 35.20 2.36 18.52
CA THR A 553 34.75 2.90 19.81
C THR A 553 35.12 2.02 20.99
N LEU A 554 35.32 0.71 20.80
CA LEU A 554 35.78 -0.18 21.87
C LEU A 554 37.16 0.16 22.41
N LYS A 555 37.96 0.95 21.71
CA LYS A 555 39.26 1.46 22.18
C LYS A 555 39.16 2.45 23.34
N TYR A 556 37.98 3.00 23.56
CA TYR A 556 37.72 3.99 24.61
C TYR A 556 37.08 3.40 25.87
N THR A 557 36.78 2.10 25.90
CA THR A 557 36.17 1.43 27.06
C THR A 557 37.11 0.33 27.60
N ASP A 558 37.09 0.16 28.91
CA ASP A 558 37.75 -0.95 29.58
C ASP A 558 36.90 -2.22 29.68
N LEU A 559 35.62 -2.14 29.24
CA LEU A 559 34.71 -3.28 29.23
C LEU A 559 35.09 -4.25 28.11
N ASP A 560 35.46 -5.46 28.47
CA ASP A 560 36.09 -6.45 27.59
C ASP A 560 35.24 -7.71 27.36
N LYS A 561 34.14 -7.87 28.09
CA LYS A 561 33.22 -9.01 27.95
C LYS A 561 31.86 -8.57 27.40
N PHE A 562 31.27 -9.45 26.62
CA PHE A 562 29.98 -9.20 25.93
C PHE A 562 28.98 -10.33 26.14
N MET A 563 27.71 -9.98 26.32
CA MET A 563 26.58 -10.86 26.16
C MET A 563 25.68 -10.27 25.06
N PHE A 564 25.31 -11.08 24.08
CA PHE A 564 24.45 -10.66 22.98
C PHE A 564 23.16 -11.47 23.02
N GLU A 565 22.03 -10.85 22.60
CA GLU A 565 20.72 -11.49 22.54
C GLU A 565 20.42 -12.32 23.80
N HIS A 566 20.80 -11.77 24.96
CA HIS A 566 20.72 -12.50 26.18
C HIS A 566 19.32 -12.50 26.75
N ARG A 567 18.72 -13.69 26.81
CA ARG A 567 17.38 -13.88 27.35
C ARG A 567 17.43 -13.98 28.88
N ILE A 568 16.65 -13.13 29.53
CA ILE A 568 16.52 -13.08 30.99
C ILE A 568 15.03 -13.28 31.32
N GLU A 569 14.79 -14.11 32.32
CA GLU A 569 13.43 -14.44 32.78
C GLU A 569 13.35 -14.21 34.29
N VAL A 570 12.30 -13.52 34.73
CA VAL A 570 12.00 -13.26 36.14
C VAL A 570 10.63 -13.86 36.44
N LEU A 571 10.57 -14.80 37.36
CA LEU A 571 9.33 -15.40 37.79
C LEU A 571 8.68 -14.57 38.90
N LYS A 572 7.42 -14.25 38.73
CA LYS A 572 6.60 -13.53 39.73
C LYS A 572 5.32 -14.32 40.00
N GLU A 573 5.23 -14.79 41.22
CA GLU A 573 4.05 -15.51 41.69
C GLU A 573 2.98 -14.53 42.19
N ARG A 574 1.83 -14.55 41.57
CA ARG A 574 0.61 -13.80 41.87
C ARG A 574 -0.60 -14.73 41.75
N ASP A 575 -1.78 -14.16 41.49
CA ASP A 575 -2.97 -14.97 41.16
C ASP A 575 -2.76 -15.81 39.88
N LEU A 576 -1.88 -15.36 39.02
CA LEU A 576 -1.29 -16.11 37.91
C LEU A 576 0.22 -16.29 38.17
N SER A 577 0.78 -17.39 37.71
CA SER A 577 2.23 -17.58 37.63
C SER A 577 2.75 -16.82 36.40
N VAL A 578 3.46 -15.72 36.66
CA VAL A 578 3.88 -14.80 35.60
C VAL A 578 5.36 -14.95 35.31
N THR A 579 5.72 -15.30 34.09
CA THR A 579 7.09 -15.24 33.58
C THR A 579 7.28 -13.92 32.85
N PHE A 580 7.95 -12.97 33.48
CA PHE A 580 8.38 -11.74 32.82
C PHE A 580 9.72 -11.97 32.15
N SER A 581 9.80 -11.75 30.83
CA SER A 581 11.00 -12.05 30.06
C SER A 581 11.34 -10.97 29.07
N GLY A 582 12.64 -10.81 28.80
CA GLY A 582 13.15 -9.96 27.75
C GLY A 582 14.45 -10.50 27.16
N ILE A 583 14.77 -10.03 25.98
CA ILE A 583 16.04 -10.29 25.31
C ILE A 583 16.76 -8.94 25.26
N VAL A 584 17.96 -8.88 25.86
CA VAL A 584 18.80 -7.68 25.82
C VAL A 584 19.76 -7.82 24.66
N ASP A 585 19.77 -6.86 23.75
CA ASP A 585 20.54 -6.94 22.51
C ASP A 585 22.04 -7.06 22.80
N LYS A 586 22.57 -6.21 23.69
CA LYS A 586 23.98 -6.22 24.07
C LYS A 586 24.17 -5.76 25.49
N ILE A 587 24.92 -6.54 26.28
CA ILE A 587 25.48 -6.15 27.57
C ILE A 587 26.99 -6.17 27.43
N MET A 588 27.64 -5.06 27.76
CA MET A 588 29.08 -4.99 27.91
C MET A 588 29.41 -5.01 29.42
N TYR A 589 30.37 -5.81 29.83
CA TYR A 589 30.70 -5.89 31.25
C TYR A 589 32.18 -6.21 31.53
N LYS A 590 32.60 -5.94 32.73
CA LYS A 590 33.87 -6.35 33.26
C LYS A 590 33.74 -6.71 34.73
N GLU A 591 34.37 -7.81 35.12
CA GLU A 591 34.40 -8.27 36.49
C GLU A 591 35.61 -7.70 37.22
N TYR A 592 35.38 -7.08 38.35
CA TYR A 592 36.38 -6.65 39.32
C TYR A 592 36.27 -7.53 40.56
N SER A 593 37.23 -7.44 41.49
CA SER A 593 37.25 -8.29 42.68
C SER A 593 36.02 -8.14 43.58
N ASP A 594 35.39 -6.96 43.57
CA ASP A 594 34.29 -6.57 44.47
C ASP A 594 33.00 -6.22 43.77
N LYS A 595 33.01 -6.05 42.43
CA LYS A 595 31.86 -5.64 41.65
C LYS A 595 31.93 -6.10 40.20
N VAL A 596 30.76 -6.16 39.55
CA VAL A 596 30.64 -6.34 38.10
C VAL A 596 30.09 -5.05 37.49
N LEU A 597 30.92 -4.37 36.71
CA LEU A 597 30.49 -3.17 35.98
C LEU A 597 29.80 -3.58 34.70
N MET A 598 28.56 -3.07 34.47
CA MET A 598 27.73 -3.38 33.30
C MET A 598 27.26 -2.13 32.57
N VAL A 599 27.17 -2.25 31.25
CA VAL A 599 26.56 -1.26 30.37
C VAL A 599 25.56 -2.02 29.47
N VAL A 600 24.34 -1.52 29.43
CA VAL A 600 23.24 -2.08 28.59
C VAL A 600 23.07 -1.26 27.34
N ILE A 601 23.05 -1.91 26.20
CA ILE A 601 22.92 -1.26 24.88
C ILE A 601 21.82 -1.97 24.07
N ASP A 602 20.94 -1.18 23.47
CA ASP A 602 19.90 -1.64 22.56
C ASP A 602 20.12 -1.04 21.17
N TYR A 603 20.08 -1.87 20.14
CA TYR A 603 20.30 -1.48 18.76
C TYR A 603 19.00 -0.97 18.10
N LYS A 604 19.09 0.17 17.41
CA LYS A 604 17.95 0.76 16.71
C LYS A 604 18.28 1.05 15.25
N THR A 605 17.45 0.55 14.36
CA THR A 605 17.54 0.87 12.93
C THR A 605 17.03 2.27 12.60
N TYR A 606 16.18 2.86 13.45
CA TYR A 606 15.67 4.23 13.30
C TYR A 606 15.99 5.08 14.52
N LYS A 607 15.91 6.40 14.33
CA LYS A 607 16.09 7.35 15.43
C LYS A 607 14.96 7.18 16.44
N THR A 608 15.32 6.90 17.68
CA THR A 608 14.41 6.86 18.83
C THR A 608 14.89 7.82 19.89
N GLU A 609 13.99 8.36 20.69
CA GLU A 609 14.30 9.24 21.80
C GLU A 609 14.10 8.48 23.12
N ILE A 610 15.03 8.67 24.05
CA ILE A 610 14.89 8.18 25.42
C ILE A 610 14.25 9.30 26.22
N ASP A 611 13.05 9.04 26.74
CA ASP A 611 12.33 9.98 27.59
C ASP A 611 11.77 9.26 28.81
N LEU A 612 12.39 9.51 29.97
CA LEU A 612 11.99 8.92 31.25
C LEU A 612 10.78 9.61 31.89
N LYS A 613 10.35 10.75 31.37
CA LYS A 613 9.19 11.51 31.89
C LYS A 613 7.86 10.75 31.83
N TYR A 614 7.78 9.71 31.01
CA TYR A 614 6.59 8.88 30.89
C TYR A 614 6.70 7.52 31.58
N LEU A 615 7.79 7.27 32.32
CA LEU A 615 8.05 5.99 32.98
C LEU A 615 6.94 5.61 33.96
N LYS A 616 6.48 6.53 34.81
CA LYS A 616 5.40 6.28 35.78
C LYS A 616 4.06 5.93 35.12
N HIS A 617 3.91 6.26 33.83
CA HIS A 617 2.77 5.87 33.01
C HIS A 617 3.01 4.57 32.24
N GLY A 618 4.17 3.94 32.39
CA GLY A 618 4.54 2.70 31.72
C GLY A 618 4.89 2.85 30.25
N LEU A 619 5.23 4.06 29.79
CA LEU A 619 5.62 4.33 28.41
C LEU A 619 7.14 4.53 28.30
N ASN A 620 7.72 4.21 27.15
CA ASN A 620 9.16 4.31 26.87
C ASN A 620 10.05 3.47 27.82
N MET A 621 9.56 2.32 28.25
CA MET A 621 10.15 1.49 29.31
C MET A 621 11.26 0.54 28.85
N GLN A 622 11.63 0.51 27.56
CA GLN A 622 12.54 -0.54 27.04
C GLN A 622 13.87 -0.62 27.79
N LEU A 623 14.61 0.48 27.86
CA LEU A 623 15.91 0.51 28.56
C LEU A 623 15.77 0.35 30.08
N PRO A 624 14.82 1.01 30.77
CA PRO A 624 14.55 0.72 32.18
C PRO A 624 14.27 -0.76 32.45
N ILE A 625 13.49 -1.43 31.58
CA ILE A 625 13.21 -2.87 31.71
C ILE A 625 14.48 -3.70 31.49
N TYR A 626 15.35 -3.31 30.58
CA TYR A 626 16.60 -4.02 30.36
C TYR A 626 17.55 -3.88 31.57
N LEU A 627 17.59 -2.72 32.24
CA LEU A 627 18.30 -2.55 33.50
C LEU A 627 17.71 -3.43 34.59
N TYR A 628 16.38 -3.44 34.73
CA TYR A 628 15.66 -4.29 35.67
C TYR A 628 15.98 -5.79 35.43
N LEU A 629 15.93 -6.25 34.17
CA LEU A 629 16.28 -7.62 33.85
C LEU A 629 17.74 -7.93 34.13
N ALA A 630 18.69 -7.04 33.76
CA ALA A 630 20.11 -7.21 34.02
C ALA A 630 20.42 -7.24 35.54
N LYS A 631 19.70 -6.45 36.34
CA LYS A 631 19.81 -6.48 37.80
C LYS A 631 19.35 -7.79 38.41
N ASN A 632 18.36 -8.43 37.79
CA ASN A 632 17.81 -9.71 38.25
C ASN A 632 18.52 -10.94 37.65
N MET A 633 19.64 -10.76 36.97
CA MET A 633 20.54 -11.85 36.64
C MET A 633 21.18 -12.38 37.94
N ASN A 634 21.48 -13.68 37.99
CA ASN A 634 22.18 -14.29 39.12
C ASN A 634 23.67 -13.84 39.18
N ILE A 635 23.90 -12.52 39.22
CA ILE A 635 25.21 -11.90 39.30
C ILE A 635 25.21 -10.94 40.50
N GLU A 636 26.12 -11.17 41.41
CA GLU A 636 26.25 -10.35 42.65
C GLU A 636 26.98 -9.04 42.35
N ASN A 637 26.64 -8.00 43.11
CA ASN A 637 27.34 -6.71 43.13
C ASN A 637 27.42 -6.02 41.74
N VAL A 638 26.32 -6.04 40.98
CA VAL A 638 26.21 -5.35 39.68
C VAL A 638 26.14 -3.85 39.89
N VAL A 639 27.02 -3.11 39.22
CA VAL A 639 27.03 -1.65 39.13
C VAL A 639 26.81 -1.27 37.66
N PHE A 640 25.84 -0.40 37.39
CA PHE A 640 25.57 0.05 36.03
C PHE A 640 26.39 1.29 35.67
N GLY A 641 27.22 1.20 34.64
CA GLY A 641 27.96 2.31 34.06
C GLY A 641 27.11 3.18 33.12
N GLY A 642 26.00 2.65 32.65
CA GLY A 642 25.06 3.37 31.79
C GLY A 642 24.15 2.45 31.01
N PHE A 643 23.16 3.06 30.31
CA PHE A 643 22.23 2.36 29.43
C PHE A 643 21.93 3.24 28.24
N TYR A 644 22.00 2.64 27.04
CA TYR A 644 22.04 3.40 25.81
C TYR A 644 21.24 2.76 24.69
N LEU A 645 20.78 3.62 23.77
CA LEU A 645 20.38 3.23 22.41
C LEU A 645 21.56 3.47 21.47
N GLN A 646 21.81 2.56 20.56
CA GLN A 646 22.79 2.72 19.50
C GLN A 646 22.09 2.63 18.15
N GLN A 647 22.05 3.76 17.44
CA GLN A 647 21.51 3.77 16.09
C GLN A 647 22.49 3.07 15.14
N VAL A 648 22.02 2.05 14.42
CA VAL A 648 22.86 1.24 13.54
C VAL A 648 22.60 1.46 12.04
N LEU A 649 21.53 2.21 11.69
CA LEU A 649 21.25 2.62 10.33
C LEU A 649 21.22 4.15 10.26
N SER A 650 22.14 4.74 9.50
CA SER A 650 22.07 6.17 9.17
C SER A 650 21.28 6.35 7.86
N SER A 651 20.49 7.43 7.75
CA SER A 651 19.91 7.79 6.45
C SER A 651 21.08 8.04 5.48
N SER A 652 20.90 7.64 4.20
CA SER A 652 21.95 7.75 3.18
C SER A 652 22.46 9.17 2.90
N LEU A 653 21.89 10.17 3.56
CA LEU A 653 22.28 11.59 3.50
C LEU A 653 23.19 12.04 4.64
N ASP A 654 23.17 11.34 5.78
CA ASP A 654 24.00 11.67 6.94
C ASP A 654 25.26 10.77 6.97
N LYS A 655 26.33 11.23 6.32
CA LYS A 655 27.67 10.63 6.48
C LYS A 655 28.31 10.98 7.84
N ASN A 656 27.55 11.47 8.81
CA ASN A 656 28.04 11.98 10.06
C ASN A 656 28.18 10.83 11.08
N GLU A 657 29.38 10.44 11.42
CA GLU A 657 29.70 9.42 12.45
C GLU A 657 29.07 9.73 13.82
N ALA A 658 28.70 10.99 14.07
CA ALA A 658 28.02 11.41 15.30
C ALA A 658 26.66 10.69 15.52
N THR A 659 26.02 10.17 14.46
CA THR A 659 24.76 9.42 14.58
C THR A 659 24.92 8.00 15.14
N LEU A 660 26.13 7.44 15.08
CA LEU A 660 26.46 6.10 15.58
C LEU A 660 26.89 6.09 17.05
N LYS A 661 26.95 7.25 17.68
CA LYS A 661 27.28 7.36 19.12
C LYS A 661 26.15 6.78 19.98
N LEU A 662 26.53 6.31 21.17
CA LEU A 662 25.57 5.88 22.18
C LEU A 662 24.75 7.07 22.68
N GLU A 663 23.43 6.95 22.65
CA GLU A 663 22.50 7.95 23.16
C GLU A 663 21.77 7.37 24.37
N GLY A 664 21.96 7.95 25.56
CA GLY A 664 21.35 7.41 26.77
C GLY A 664 21.78 8.14 28.03
N TYR A 665 21.79 7.41 29.11
CA TYR A 665 22.17 7.90 30.42
C TYR A 665 23.43 7.19 30.90
N SER A 666 24.40 7.96 31.39
CA SER A 666 25.67 7.48 31.96
C SER A 666 25.62 7.56 33.47
N ASN A 667 26.44 6.77 34.14
CA ASN A 667 26.66 6.92 35.55
C ASN A 667 27.38 8.25 35.86
N SER A 668 27.00 8.97 36.90
CA SER A 668 27.62 10.25 37.26
C SER A 668 28.92 10.10 38.05
N ASP A 669 29.22 8.89 38.53
CA ASP A 669 30.50 8.60 39.18
C ASP A 669 31.63 8.58 38.13
N GLN A 670 32.51 9.56 38.21
CA GLN A 670 33.59 9.72 37.23
C GLN A 670 34.56 8.53 37.24
N SER A 671 34.74 7.84 38.37
CA SER A 671 35.58 6.65 38.45
C SER A 671 34.98 5.46 37.67
N ILE A 672 33.65 5.35 37.65
CA ILE A 672 32.91 4.39 36.84
C ILE A 672 32.94 4.81 35.38
N LEU A 673 32.75 6.09 35.14
CA LEU A 673 32.67 6.65 33.79
C LEU A 673 33.99 6.48 33.03
N GLU A 674 35.15 6.67 33.71
CA GLU A 674 36.46 6.46 33.09
C GLU A 674 36.67 5.03 32.60
N LEU A 675 36.10 4.04 33.29
CA LEU A 675 36.12 2.64 32.84
C LEU A 675 35.15 2.36 31.66
N VAL A 676 34.05 3.09 31.61
CA VAL A 676 33.07 2.98 30.51
C VAL A 676 33.56 3.71 29.28
N ASP A 677 34.09 4.91 29.44
CA ASP A 677 34.59 5.78 28.36
C ASP A 677 35.78 6.62 28.86
N ASN A 678 37.00 6.21 28.56
CA ASN A 678 38.20 6.95 28.95
C ASN A 678 38.34 8.35 28.31
N SER A 679 37.45 8.66 27.33
CA SER A 679 37.34 9.99 26.73
C SER A 679 36.19 10.83 27.31
N TYR A 680 35.63 10.46 28.46
CA TYR A 680 34.38 11.01 29.02
C TYR A 680 34.44 12.53 29.28
N MET A 681 35.58 13.13 29.48
CA MET A 681 35.76 14.59 29.64
C MET A 681 35.18 15.35 28.41
N SER A 682 35.31 14.77 27.22
CA SER A 682 34.63 15.20 25.97
C SER A 682 34.41 13.98 25.11
N SER A 683 33.35 13.21 25.43
CA SER A 683 33.18 11.88 24.89
C SER A 683 33.13 11.83 23.38
N LYS A 684 33.92 10.92 22.81
CA LYS A 684 33.90 10.57 21.39
C LYS A 684 32.89 9.48 21.10
N TYR A 685 32.44 8.77 22.10
CA TYR A 685 31.70 7.53 22.07
C TYR A 685 30.25 7.69 22.55
N ILE A 686 30.01 8.57 23.57
CA ILE A 686 28.70 8.85 24.12
C ILE A 686 28.23 10.25 23.67
N LYS A 687 27.01 10.34 23.17
CA LYS A 687 26.45 11.59 22.64
C LYS A 687 26.14 12.57 23.79
N GLY A 688 26.67 13.77 23.68
CA GLY A 688 26.37 14.87 24.60
C GLY A 688 27.09 14.78 25.97
N LEU A 689 27.85 13.73 26.26
CA LEU A 689 28.60 13.60 27.51
C LEU A 689 29.83 14.49 27.48
N ARG A 690 29.87 15.46 28.41
CA ARG A 690 30.99 16.40 28.61
C ARG A 690 31.09 16.82 30.04
N VAL A 691 32.32 17.04 30.50
CA VAL A 691 32.67 17.54 31.85
C VAL A 691 33.31 18.92 31.71
N LYS A 692 32.94 19.85 32.57
CA LYS A 692 33.51 21.20 32.66
C LYS A 692 34.87 21.15 33.37
N SER A 693 35.63 22.27 33.32
CA SER A 693 36.94 22.42 33.97
C SER A 693 36.87 22.34 35.50
N ASP A 694 35.71 22.58 36.09
CA ASP A 694 35.44 22.48 37.54
C ASP A 694 35.07 21.06 37.98
N GLY A 695 34.96 20.12 37.07
CA GLY A 695 34.59 18.72 37.33
C GLY A 695 33.09 18.45 37.24
N ASP A 696 32.25 19.47 37.03
CA ASP A 696 30.80 19.31 36.86
C ASP A 696 30.42 18.91 35.44
N PHE A 697 29.29 18.25 35.29
CA PHE A 697 28.74 17.94 33.98
C PHE A 697 28.07 19.15 33.34
N TYR A 698 28.10 19.24 32.02
CA TYR A 698 27.29 20.21 31.30
C TYR A 698 25.80 19.85 31.45
N SER A 699 24.93 20.85 31.45
CA SER A 699 23.47 20.69 31.65
C SER A 699 22.79 19.77 30.64
N ASN A 700 23.38 19.58 29.45
CA ASN A 700 22.90 18.68 28.42
C ASN A 700 23.49 17.26 28.51
N SER A 701 24.38 17.00 29.46
CA SER A 701 24.90 15.66 29.76
C SER A 701 23.84 14.88 30.54
N ARG A 702 23.43 13.73 30.01
CA ARG A 702 22.45 12.85 30.65
C ARG A 702 23.18 11.89 31.58
N VAL A 703 23.26 12.27 32.86
CA VAL A 703 23.94 11.46 33.91
C VAL A 703 23.02 11.18 35.08
N LEU A 704 23.17 10.01 35.70
CA LEU A 704 22.43 9.54 36.87
C LEU A 704 23.41 9.00 37.92
N SER A 705 23.17 9.30 39.19
CA SER A 705 23.92 8.68 40.29
C SER A 705 23.55 7.20 40.44
N ASN A 706 24.36 6.44 41.16
CA ASN A 706 24.04 5.04 41.49
C ASN A 706 22.68 4.94 42.18
N ASP A 707 22.37 5.84 43.11
CA ASP A 707 21.11 5.87 43.85
C ASP A 707 19.92 6.14 42.88
N GLN A 708 20.09 7.06 41.93
CA GLN A 708 19.09 7.36 40.92
C GLN A 708 18.88 6.19 39.93
N ILE A 709 19.92 5.43 39.62
CA ILE A 709 19.79 4.22 38.78
C ILE A 709 19.03 3.12 39.55
N GLU A 710 19.33 2.94 40.86
CA GLU A 710 18.59 2.00 41.72
C GLU A 710 17.11 2.42 41.90
N GLU A 711 16.84 3.72 42.05
CA GLU A 711 15.47 4.26 42.06
C GLU A 711 14.75 3.99 40.74
N LEU A 712 15.44 4.15 39.60
CA LEU A 712 14.90 3.83 38.28
C LEU A 712 14.53 2.34 38.15
N VAL A 713 15.40 1.44 38.63
CA VAL A 713 15.12 -0.02 38.62
C VAL A 713 13.95 -0.35 39.52
N THR A 714 13.88 0.26 40.72
CA THR A 714 12.77 0.07 41.66
C THR A 714 11.43 0.54 41.07
N ALA A 715 11.41 1.76 40.53
CA ALA A 715 10.21 2.29 39.88
C ALA A 715 9.77 1.46 38.65
N THR A 716 10.74 0.87 37.97
CA THR A 716 10.45 -0.05 36.84
C THR A 716 9.80 -1.31 37.35
N ASP A 717 10.29 -1.90 38.46
CA ASP A 717 9.67 -3.07 39.10
C ASP A 717 8.25 -2.78 39.58
N GLU A 718 8.01 -1.61 40.17
CA GLU A 718 6.66 -1.18 40.55
C GLU A 718 5.69 -1.13 39.36
N VAL A 719 6.13 -0.53 38.26
CA VAL A 719 5.28 -0.47 37.04
C VAL A 719 5.01 -1.87 36.48
N ILE A 720 6.01 -2.76 36.46
CA ILE A 720 5.84 -4.16 36.04
C ILE A 720 4.81 -4.86 36.94
N ASN A 721 4.96 -4.71 38.28
CA ASN A 721 4.04 -5.32 39.24
C ASN A 721 2.61 -4.82 39.08
N ASN A 722 2.42 -3.51 38.91
CA ASN A 722 1.10 -2.90 38.69
C ASN A 722 0.43 -3.45 37.41
N VAL A 723 1.18 -3.59 36.33
CA VAL A 723 0.66 -4.18 35.08
C VAL A 723 0.27 -5.65 35.28
N ILE A 724 1.08 -6.42 36.01
CA ILE A 724 0.79 -7.82 36.31
C ILE A 724 -0.49 -7.93 37.14
N ASP A 725 -0.65 -7.09 38.17
CA ASP A 725 -1.81 -7.09 39.06
C ASP A 725 -3.08 -6.67 38.31
N ASP A 726 -2.99 -5.68 37.44
CA ASP A 726 -4.11 -5.25 36.59
C ASP A 726 -4.53 -6.33 35.60
N ILE A 727 -3.57 -6.96 34.90
CA ILE A 727 -3.85 -8.07 33.98
C ILE A 727 -4.46 -9.25 34.76
N SER A 728 -3.87 -9.63 35.91
CA SER A 728 -4.37 -10.72 36.74
C SER A 728 -5.78 -10.46 37.29
N SER A 729 -6.15 -9.19 37.42
CA SER A 729 -7.49 -8.74 37.80
C SER A 729 -8.45 -8.56 36.63
N ALA A 730 -8.04 -8.98 35.42
CA ALA A 730 -8.80 -8.88 34.18
C ALA A 730 -9.21 -7.44 33.81
N LYS A 731 -8.38 -6.45 34.12
CA LYS A 731 -8.62 -5.04 33.76
C LYS A 731 -8.19 -4.78 32.32
N PHE A 732 -9.11 -4.80 31.40
CA PHE A 732 -8.88 -4.61 29.97
C PHE A 732 -9.74 -3.48 29.37
N ASP A 733 -9.88 -2.39 30.11
CA ASP A 733 -10.68 -1.25 29.68
C ASP A 733 -10.16 -0.63 28.38
N ILE A 734 -11.09 -0.03 27.61
CA ILE A 734 -10.73 0.84 26.50
C ILE A 734 -10.22 2.14 27.09
N ASN A 735 -8.89 2.28 27.15
CA ASN A 735 -8.23 3.39 27.81
C ASN A 735 -6.99 3.90 27.05
N PRO A 736 -7.13 4.26 25.75
CA PRO A 736 -5.99 4.68 24.97
C PRO A 736 -5.31 5.91 25.58
N LYS A 737 -3.98 5.85 25.71
CA LYS A 737 -3.18 6.93 26.23
C LYS A 737 -2.77 7.92 25.14
N TYR A 738 -2.91 9.21 25.44
CA TYR A 738 -2.49 10.33 24.64
C TYR A 738 -1.47 11.15 25.38
N THR A 739 -0.34 11.39 24.73
CA THR A 739 0.69 12.36 25.17
C THR A 739 0.51 13.63 24.31
N THR A 740 1.58 14.18 23.74
CA THR A 740 1.50 15.21 22.68
C THR A 740 0.97 14.67 21.35
N LYS A 741 0.87 13.34 21.20
CA LYS A 741 0.30 12.62 20.04
C LYS A 741 -0.39 11.34 20.50
N ASN A 742 -1.21 10.80 19.63
CA ASN A 742 -1.89 9.54 19.89
C ASN A 742 -0.92 8.37 19.81
N VAL A 743 -0.44 7.88 20.96
CA VAL A 743 0.50 6.76 21.02
C VAL A 743 -0.19 5.39 20.94
N ALA A 744 -1.49 5.33 21.15
CA ALA A 744 -2.24 4.07 21.25
C ALA A 744 -2.97 3.70 19.96
N CYS A 745 -3.67 4.66 19.32
CA CYS A 745 -4.63 4.38 18.26
C CYS A 745 -4.08 4.59 16.85
N GLU A 746 -2.98 5.33 16.67
CA GLU A 746 -2.48 5.69 15.33
C GLU A 746 -2.31 4.46 14.41
N PHE A 747 -1.69 3.40 14.94
CA PHE A 747 -1.46 2.13 14.21
C PHE A 747 -2.23 0.95 14.81
N CYS A 748 -3.36 1.22 15.48
CA CYS A 748 -4.17 0.15 16.06
C CYS A 748 -5.05 -0.51 14.99
N LYS A 749 -4.91 -1.82 14.82
CA LYS A 749 -5.70 -2.64 13.88
C LYS A 749 -7.14 -2.88 14.35
N PHE A 750 -7.46 -2.56 15.60
CA PHE A 750 -8.73 -2.91 16.25
C PHE A 750 -9.70 -1.73 16.41
N LYS A 751 -9.50 -0.65 15.69
CA LYS A 751 -10.35 0.55 15.75
C LYS A 751 -11.82 0.26 15.48
N ASP A 752 -12.07 -0.66 14.54
CA ASP A 752 -13.43 -0.97 14.08
C ASP A 752 -14.25 -1.78 15.09
N ILE A 753 -13.61 -2.36 16.10
CA ILE A 753 -14.28 -3.20 17.12
C ILE A 753 -14.20 -2.63 18.53
N CYS A 754 -13.38 -1.61 18.78
CA CYS A 754 -13.22 -1.07 20.13
C CYS A 754 -14.31 -0.05 20.50
N TYR A 755 -14.90 0.63 19.52
CA TYR A 755 -15.92 1.67 19.74
C TYR A 755 -15.50 2.71 20.79
N MET A 756 -14.21 3.09 20.80
CA MET A 756 -13.67 4.12 21.68
C MET A 756 -14.36 5.46 21.45
N ASP A 757 -14.71 6.16 22.52
CA ASP A 757 -15.12 7.56 22.49
C ASP A 757 -14.12 8.47 23.23
N GLU A 758 -14.34 9.78 23.20
CA GLU A 758 -13.42 10.74 23.80
C GLU A 758 -13.30 10.60 25.32
N SER A 759 -14.34 10.11 26.00
CA SER A 759 -14.31 9.87 27.45
C SER A 759 -13.41 8.71 27.85
N ASP A 760 -13.11 7.80 26.94
CA ASP A 760 -12.22 6.64 27.17
C ASP A 760 -10.74 7.06 27.13
N VAL A 761 -10.43 8.22 26.50
CA VAL A 761 -9.06 8.70 26.30
C VAL A 761 -8.42 9.12 27.62
N LYS A 762 -7.21 8.68 27.85
CA LYS A 762 -6.37 9.07 28.99
C LYS A 762 -5.28 10.04 28.54
N TYR A 763 -5.49 11.33 28.77
CA TYR A 763 -4.48 12.35 28.49
C TYR A 763 -3.39 12.27 29.56
N ILE A 764 -2.14 12.05 29.10
CA ILE A 764 -0.97 11.80 29.93
C ILE A 764 -0.06 13.03 29.88
N HIS A 765 0.31 13.52 31.05
CA HIS A 765 1.28 14.60 31.18
C HIS A 765 2.64 14.04 31.59
N PRO A 766 3.77 14.64 31.13
CA PRO A 766 5.08 14.25 31.56
C PRO A 766 5.24 14.48 33.08
N ILE A 767 5.87 13.53 33.75
CA ILE A 767 6.22 13.61 35.18
C ILE A 767 7.75 13.52 35.27
N GLU A 768 8.40 14.56 35.84
CA GLU A 768 9.83 14.52 36.10
C GLU A 768 10.13 13.33 37.03
N PHE A 769 10.94 12.38 36.55
CA PHE A 769 11.24 11.16 37.30
C PHE A 769 12.31 11.45 38.40
N LEU A 770 13.24 12.31 38.09
CA LEU A 770 14.33 12.70 38.98
C LEU A 770 14.10 14.16 39.36
N GLY A 771 13.90 14.43 40.62
CA GLY A 771 13.60 15.76 41.16
C GLY A 771 14.59 16.82 40.66
N GLY A 772 14.19 17.53 39.61
CA GLY A 772 14.68 18.86 39.34
C GLY A 772 13.95 19.79 40.29
N GLU A 773 14.66 20.55 41.07
CA GLU A 773 14.10 21.64 41.87
C GLU A 773 13.15 22.47 40.99
N GLU A 774 11.94 22.70 41.50
CA GLU A 774 11.05 23.70 40.99
C GLU A 774 11.77 25.05 40.92
N ASN A 775 12.32 25.40 39.80
CA ASN A 775 12.65 26.79 39.50
C ASN A 775 11.60 27.30 38.53
N ALA A 776 10.78 28.20 39.07
CA ALA A 776 9.64 28.92 38.56
C ALA A 776 9.83 29.55 37.16
#